data_04388ae37e8a2c2979d08848c0b39a4f
#
_entry.id   04388ae37e8a2c2979d08848c0b39a4f
#
_cell.length_a   1.000
_cell.length_b   1.000
_cell.length_c   1.000
_cell.angle_alpha   90.00
_cell.angle_beta   90.00
_cell.angle_gamma   90.00
#
_symmetry.space_group_name_H-M   'P 1'
#
loop_
_entity.id
_entity.type
_entity.pdbx_description
1 polymer ?
#
loop_
_entity_poly.entity_id
_entity_poly.type
_entity_poly.pdbx_seq_one_letter_code
_entity_poly.pdbx_strand_id
1 'polypeptide(L)'
;VNRRPGRLLPAALSLASLVVGSLFAGAGTASSAQLPGHDKAPGVTTEAVTTADVKAAGVLSRAERVAKLTGPGSTSATDARWQLKATDLGIMWDNGKGEILTAFGDSYGNGWTGPGAAVGDPATLDWRCNLVARSGDHNLADGMNIDSMATDRPGHAKQVLPCKRVDNDELTTIPTAGISVGDRQYMHYMSVRRWSAKGGEWFTNYSGIAYSDDNGENWVKDADARWQNDAGFGNKFQMAAMLKQGGYVYLYGTKNGRFGDAYLSRVPEGQLLEPGAYRYWTGGDWVTDSYAATPVAGGPVGELSVQYSRYLGRFVMMYLDDPGGSVVMRTSATPWGPWSGKQVVASGADYPQLYGSFIHPWSADSNSPYLYFAMSQWQPYNVFLMRVRLTGGGMAGGSPADFDGDQKDDVVTFTQDDRADVYVARSTGDGFDGREVKWNDHFAPGGETPLTGDFNGDRKDDVVTFTHGANADVYVAASDGKSFGTGQKWHDHFAPGREVPAVGDFDGDGIDDIITFSREDTADVYVALSDGGAFGAGQKWHDDFAPWAQFPAVGDVDGDGLDDIVAFTQDASNDVYVALNEGGKFGAPYKAHDHFAPEGERPRVADVNGDGFDDVVTFTGGEAADVYVALSDGAVFGGGQKWADFFAPDGEFPYVGDYDGDGNADIVTFTHNDLADVYVNVSNGRDGFVDGRKWHDFFGLAGETTL
;
A
#
# COMPACT_ATOMS: atom_id res chain seq x y z
N VAL A 1 57.82 14.16 36.79
CA VAL A 1 58.77 15.10 36.19
C VAL A 1 58.19 15.52 34.82
N ASN A 2 57.91 16.83 34.79
CA ASN A 2 57.49 17.67 33.69
C ASN A 2 58.03 17.37 32.28
N ARG A 3 57.22 17.49 31.22
CA ARG A 3 57.17 18.67 30.32
C ARG A 3 56.24 18.45 29.12
N ARG A 4 55.28 19.36 28.94
CA ARG A 4 54.71 19.81 27.64
C ARG A 4 55.65 20.90 27.05
N PRO A 5 55.43 21.51 25.84
CA PRO A 5 54.47 21.32 24.73
C PRO A 5 55.12 21.51 23.33
N GLY A 6 54.31 21.39 22.22
CA GLY A 6 54.70 21.88 20.92
C GLY A 6 53.56 21.83 19.90
N ARG A 7 52.88 22.95 19.71
CA ARG A 7 51.98 23.24 18.57
C ARG A 7 52.81 23.40 17.31
N LEU A 8 52.20 23.06 16.15
CA LEU A 8 52.23 23.85 14.91
C LEU A 8 51.25 23.26 13.85
N LEU A 9 50.31 24.06 13.44
CA LEU A 9 49.56 24.13 12.16
C LEU A 9 50.29 25.21 11.33
N PRO A 10 49.89 25.51 10.06
CA PRO A 10 49.30 24.75 8.91
C PRO A 10 50.08 24.96 7.61
N ALA A 11 49.72 24.30 6.52
CA ALA A 11 49.91 24.89 5.17
C ALA A 11 48.95 24.23 4.14
N ALA A 12 48.19 25.11 3.52
CA ALA A 12 47.38 24.86 2.31
C ALA A 12 48.22 25.14 1.05
N LEU A 13 47.84 24.49 -0.06
CA LEU A 13 48.01 24.93 -1.46
C LEU A 13 47.44 23.84 -2.36
N SER A 14 46.34 23.99 -3.03
CA SER A 14 45.88 24.70 -4.26
C SER A 14 46.46 24.18 -5.59
N LEU A 15 45.51 23.80 -6.45
CA LEU A 15 45.43 23.86 -7.93
C LEU A 15 46.48 23.14 -8.80
N ALA A 16 45.98 22.29 -9.72
CA ALA A 16 46.00 22.64 -11.15
C ALA A 16 45.31 21.58 -12.01
N SER A 17 44.44 22.03 -12.87
CA SER A 17 43.83 21.35 -14.02
C SER A 17 44.83 21.15 -15.12
N LEU A 18 44.69 20.04 -15.89
CA LEU A 18 45.12 20.05 -17.32
C LEU A 18 44.26 19.10 -18.15
N VAL A 19 43.64 19.66 -19.17
CA VAL A 19 42.98 19.08 -20.34
C VAL A 19 43.98 18.87 -21.44
N VAL A 20 43.92 17.76 -22.17
CA VAL A 20 44.31 17.55 -23.60
C VAL A 20 43.92 16.09 -23.92
N GLY A 21 43.16 15.64 -24.86
CA GLY A 21 42.83 16.13 -26.19
C GLY A 21 43.35 15.18 -27.26
N SER A 22 42.43 14.46 -27.97
CA SER A 22 42.47 14.06 -29.40
C SER A 22 43.47 12.96 -29.83
N LEU A 23 43.19 11.98 -30.62
CA LEU A 23 42.60 11.79 -31.95
C LEU A 23 43.12 10.47 -32.63
N PHE A 24 42.23 9.81 -33.44
CA PHE A 24 42.45 8.98 -34.64
C PHE A 24 42.92 7.51 -34.53
N ALA A 25 42.09 6.58 -34.90
CA ALA A 25 41.70 6.01 -36.21
C ALA A 25 42.56 4.82 -36.66
N GLY A 26 41.89 3.75 -37.02
CA GLY A 26 42.52 2.63 -37.73
C GLY A 26 41.54 1.48 -37.99
N ALA A 27 41.05 1.39 -39.19
CA ALA A 27 40.16 0.35 -39.70
C ALA A 27 40.89 -0.96 -39.96
N GLY A 28 40.19 -2.07 -39.80
CA GLY A 28 40.63 -3.40 -40.20
C GLY A 28 39.43 -4.32 -40.44
N THR A 29 39.10 -4.52 -41.69
CA THR A 29 38.08 -5.44 -42.20
C THR A 29 38.55 -6.88 -42.15
N ALA A 30 37.70 -7.82 -41.71
CA ALA A 30 37.69 -9.18 -42.19
C ALA A 30 36.31 -9.81 -42.09
N SER A 31 35.97 -10.52 -43.15
CA SER A 31 34.73 -11.00 -43.71
C SER A 31 34.14 -12.25 -43.03
N SER A 32 32.82 -12.23 -42.91
CA SER A 32 31.77 -13.24 -43.13
C SER A 32 31.95 -14.72 -42.77
N ALA A 33 31.05 -15.21 -41.97
CA ALA A 33 30.31 -16.46 -42.25
C ALA A 33 28.88 -16.34 -41.68
N GLN A 34 27.92 -16.50 -42.58
CA GLN A 34 26.48 -16.37 -42.37
C GLN A 34 25.88 -17.76 -42.17
N LEU A 35 25.04 -17.95 -41.17
CA LEU A 35 23.99 -18.98 -41.08
C LEU A 35 22.72 -18.39 -40.41
N PRO A 36 21.51 -18.98 -40.64
CA PRO A 36 20.34 -18.16 -40.98
C PRO A 36 19.34 -17.87 -39.85
N GLY A 37 18.67 -16.78 -40.03
CA GLY A 37 17.38 -16.25 -39.68
C GLY A 37 16.61 -16.76 -38.44
N HIS A 38 16.47 -15.86 -37.47
CA HIS A 38 15.24 -15.71 -36.72
C HIS A 38 14.90 -14.22 -36.66
N ASP A 39 13.62 -13.91 -36.85
CA ASP A 39 13.10 -12.58 -37.04
C ASP A 39 13.43 -11.64 -35.89
N LYS A 40 13.84 -10.42 -36.21
CA LYS A 40 14.06 -9.32 -35.27
C LYS A 40 12.78 -8.58 -35.04
N ALA A 41 12.38 -8.44 -33.78
CA ALA A 41 11.49 -7.39 -33.34
C ALA A 41 12.08 -5.99 -33.60
N PRO A 42 11.27 -4.97 -33.90
CA PRO A 42 11.77 -3.63 -34.24
C PRO A 42 12.44 -2.96 -33.03
N GLY A 43 13.58 -2.31 -33.33
CA GLY A 43 14.39 -1.61 -32.34
C GLY A 43 13.66 -0.39 -31.76
N VAL A 44 13.59 -0.34 -30.45
CA VAL A 44 13.22 0.85 -29.68
C VAL A 44 14.41 1.81 -29.71
N THR A 45 14.26 2.96 -30.35
CA THR A 45 15.15 4.11 -30.20
C THR A 45 14.84 4.78 -28.89
N THR A 46 15.80 4.78 -27.97
CA THR A 46 15.73 5.61 -26.75
C THR A 46 15.83 7.08 -27.15
N GLU A 47 14.71 7.77 -27.29
CA GLU A 47 14.67 9.21 -27.14
C GLU A 47 14.67 9.56 -25.65
N ALA A 48 15.50 10.51 -25.27
CA ALA A 48 15.56 11.02 -23.90
C ALA A 48 14.24 11.73 -23.60
N VAL A 49 13.42 11.12 -22.75
CA VAL A 49 12.22 11.76 -22.18
C VAL A 49 12.72 12.88 -21.26
N THR A 50 12.47 14.12 -21.65
CA THR A 50 12.60 15.28 -20.75
C THR A 50 11.53 15.11 -19.67
N THR A 51 11.99 15.09 -18.41
CA THR A 51 11.16 15.05 -17.23
C THR A 51 10.27 16.28 -17.16
N ALA A 52 9.04 16.18 -17.67
CA ALA A 52 7.93 16.91 -17.12
C ALA A 52 7.55 16.18 -15.82
N ASP A 53 7.41 16.89 -14.71
CA ASP A 53 7.05 16.31 -13.41
C ASP A 53 5.67 15.63 -13.51
N VAL A 54 5.67 14.34 -13.79
CA VAL A 54 4.49 13.48 -13.63
C VAL A 54 4.40 13.23 -12.13
N LYS A 55 3.39 13.76 -11.50
CA LYS A 55 3.09 13.51 -10.10
C LYS A 55 2.70 12.03 -9.95
N ALA A 56 3.66 11.18 -9.69
CA ALA A 56 3.44 9.76 -9.46
C ALA A 56 2.59 9.56 -8.19
N ALA A 57 1.71 8.56 -8.21
CA ALA A 57 1.02 8.05 -7.01
C ALA A 57 2.00 7.89 -5.85
N GLY A 58 1.69 8.49 -4.69
CA GLY A 58 2.64 8.48 -3.59
C GLY A 58 2.34 9.42 -2.43
N VAL A 59 3.36 10.13 -1.95
CA VAL A 59 3.27 10.97 -0.76
C VAL A 59 2.65 12.33 -1.08
N LEU A 60 1.49 12.65 -0.47
CA LEU A 60 0.86 13.97 -0.58
C LEU A 60 1.44 14.97 0.43
N SER A 61 1.65 14.53 1.66
CA SER A 61 2.17 15.38 2.73
C SER A 61 3.29 14.69 3.48
N ARG A 62 4.14 15.44 4.18
CA ARG A 62 5.11 14.86 5.10
C ARG A 62 4.40 14.17 6.26
N ALA A 63 5.02 13.11 6.78
CA ALA A 63 4.47 12.36 7.89
C ALA A 63 4.37 13.21 9.15
N GLU A 64 3.32 12.98 9.89
CA GLU A 64 3.10 13.53 11.22
C GLU A 64 3.17 12.44 12.29
N ARG A 65 3.51 12.85 13.51
CA ARG A 65 3.54 11.92 14.65
C ARG A 65 2.15 11.80 15.25
N VAL A 66 1.63 10.57 15.27
CA VAL A 66 0.36 10.25 15.92
C VAL A 66 0.56 9.97 17.42
N ALA A 67 1.46 9.04 17.74
CA ALA A 67 1.66 8.62 19.13
C ALA A 67 3.10 8.21 19.43
N LYS A 68 3.44 8.18 20.70
CA LYS A 68 4.65 7.53 21.19
C LYS A 68 4.31 6.10 21.62
N LEU A 69 4.92 5.09 20.98
CA LEU A 69 4.60 3.68 21.25
C LEU A 69 5.35 3.09 22.43
N THR A 70 6.58 3.54 22.71
CA THR A 70 7.44 2.91 23.72
C THR A 70 8.05 3.91 24.69
N GLY A 71 8.41 3.42 25.89
CA GLY A 71 9.08 4.19 26.91
C GLY A 71 8.17 5.08 27.78
N PRO A 72 8.74 5.91 28.64
CA PRO A 72 7.98 6.80 29.51
C PRO A 72 7.11 7.76 28.70
N GLY A 73 5.84 7.84 29.09
CA GLY A 73 4.83 8.68 28.40
C GLY A 73 4.33 8.10 27.09
N SER A 74 4.54 6.84 26.80
CA SER A 74 3.92 6.12 25.67
C SER A 74 2.46 5.81 25.98
N THR A 75 1.65 5.67 24.92
CA THR A 75 0.21 5.33 25.02
C THR A 75 -0.02 4.13 25.94
N SER A 76 0.76 3.07 25.78
CA SER A 76 0.62 1.83 26.55
C SER A 76 1.45 1.79 27.85
N ALA A 77 2.09 2.88 28.25
CA ALA A 77 2.92 2.96 29.46
C ALA A 77 3.92 1.78 29.59
N THR A 78 4.68 1.49 28.51
CA THR A 78 5.50 0.28 28.38
C THR A 78 6.62 0.21 29.43
N ASP A 79 7.10 1.34 29.93
CA ASP A 79 8.06 1.44 31.02
C ASP A 79 7.49 0.97 32.36
N ALA A 80 6.24 1.25 32.64
CA ALA A 80 5.54 0.83 33.86
C ALA A 80 5.03 -0.61 33.77
N ARG A 81 4.44 -1.00 32.62
CA ARG A 81 3.84 -2.33 32.42
C ARG A 81 4.86 -3.43 32.22
N TRP A 82 5.98 -3.16 31.52
CA TRP A 82 6.94 -4.21 31.11
C TRP A 82 8.41 -3.85 31.28
N GLN A 83 8.71 -2.82 32.05
CA GLN A 83 10.08 -2.30 32.24
C GLN A 83 10.79 -2.00 30.91
N LEU A 84 10.04 -1.52 29.89
CA LEU A 84 10.59 -1.11 28.61
C LEU A 84 10.65 0.42 28.56
N LYS A 85 11.82 0.97 28.89
CA LYS A 85 12.06 2.42 28.96
C LYS A 85 12.59 2.99 27.65
N ALA A 86 13.33 2.17 26.90
CA ALA A 86 13.93 2.58 25.64
C ALA A 86 14.11 1.38 24.73
N THR A 87 13.83 1.56 23.43
CA THR A 87 13.98 0.56 22.38
C THR A 87 13.89 1.22 21.02
N ASP A 88 14.17 0.45 19.97
CA ASP A 88 14.09 0.89 18.59
C ASP A 88 13.39 -0.12 17.68
N LEU A 89 13.34 0.24 16.38
CA LEU A 89 12.72 -0.46 15.27
C LEU A 89 11.19 -0.41 15.33
N GLY A 90 10.50 -1.45 15.77
CA GLY A 90 9.03 -1.51 15.71
C GLY A 90 8.56 -2.17 14.43
N ILE A 91 9.15 -3.32 14.10
CA ILE A 91 8.84 -4.13 12.93
C ILE A 91 7.50 -4.80 13.13
N MET A 92 6.50 -4.50 12.28
CA MET A 92 5.12 -4.97 12.42
C MET A 92 4.77 -6.00 11.36
N TRP A 93 3.96 -6.99 11.74
CA TRP A 93 3.30 -7.92 10.82
C TRP A 93 2.00 -8.44 11.43
N ASP A 94 1.04 -8.73 10.57
CA ASP A 94 -0.20 -9.39 10.95
C ASP A 94 0.07 -10.85 11.32
N ASN A 95 -0.43 -11.30 12.46
CA ASN A 95 -0.27 -12.68 12.92
C ASN A 95 -1.26 -13.67 12.29
N GLY A 96 -2.19 -13.19 11.45
CA GLY A 96 -3.28 -13.99 10.87
C GLY A 96 -4.38 -14.38 11.85
N LYS A 97 -4.44 -13.73 13.03
CA LYS A 97 -5.39 -14.04 14.12
C LYS A 97 -6.00 -12.79 14.76
N GLY A 98 -5.98 -11.68 14.04
CA GLY A 98 -6.52 -10.39 14.50
C GLY A 98 -5.61 -9.62 15.45
N GLU A 99 -4.29 -9.85 15.40
CA GLU A 99 -3.32 -9.06 16.16
C GLU A 99 -2.10 -8.73 15.29
N ILE A 100 -1.56 -7.55 15.48
CA ILE A 100 -0.24 -7.16 14.97
C ILE A 100 0.81 -7.59 15.98
N LEU A 101 1.80 -8.36 15.53
CA LEU A 101 3.03 -8.58 16.27
C LEU A 101 4.02 -7.47 15.92
N THR A 102 4.68 -6.94 16.95
CA THR A 102 5.71 -5.89 16.80
C THR A 102 7.02 -6.35 17.41
N ALA A 103 8.07 -6.48 16.61
CA ALA A 103 9.42 -6.81 17.09
C ALA A 103 10.27 -5.55 17.27
N PHE A 104 10.97 -5.48 18.38
CA PHE A 104 11.90 -4.41 18.73
C PHE A 104 13.35 -4.92 18.75
N GLY A 105 14.30 -4.01 18.50
CA GLY A 105 15.72 -4.26 18.60
C GLY A 105 16.25 -4.17 20.03
N ASP A 106 17.47 -3.67 20.19
CA ASP A 106 18.10 -3.50 21.49
C ASP A 106 17.20 -2.67 22.43
N SER A 107 16.83 -3.24 23.54
CA SER A 107 15.82 -2.73 24.47
C SER A 107 16.38 -2.58 25.88
N TYR A 108 16.02 -1.50 26.55
CA TYR A 108 16.57 -1.16 27.85
C TYR A 108 15.46 -0.91 28.88
N GLY A 109 15.65 -1.48 30.06
CA GLY A 109 14.77 -1.35 31.20
C GLY A 109 15.38 -0.55 32.34
N ASN A 110 15.41 -1.17 33.54
CA ASN A 110 16.02 -0.55 34.71
C ASN A 110 17.52 -0.30 34.49
N GLY A 111 18.03 0.77 35.09
CA GLY A 111 19.43 1.20 34.90
C GLY A 111 19.67 2.05 33.65
N TRP A 112 18.69 2.12 32.69
CA TRP A 112 18.82 3.04 31.57
C TRP A 112 18.55 4.49 32.00
N THR A 113 19.46 5.38 31.64
CA THR A 113 19.42 6.80 32.05
C THR A 113 19.26 7.79 30.88
N GLY A 114 19.21 7.27 29.61
CA GLY A 114 19.03 8.08 28.40
C GLY A 114 19.95 9.28 28.24
N PRO A 115 19.82 9.98 27.11
CA PRO A 115 19.20 9.55 25.88
C PRO A 115 20.13 8.66 25.05
N GLY A 116 19.56 7.86 24.13
CA GLY A 116 20.29 6.96 23.22
C GLY A 116 20.44 5.53 23.74
N ALA A 117 20.94 4.64 22.88
CA ALA A 117 21.17 3.24 23.20
C ALA A 117 22.26 3.05 24.24
N ALA A 118 22.13 2.00 25.04
CA ALA A 118 23.17 1.52 26.02
C ALA A 118 23.67 2.58 27.03
N VAL A 119 22.86 3.58 27.34
CA VAL A 119 23.23 4.63 28.31
C VAL A 119 22.83 4.18 29.72
N GLY A 120 23.83 4.03 30.58
CA GLY A 120 23.66 3.58 31.96
C GLY A 120 24.89 2.81 32.45
N ASP A 121 24.87 2.34 33.71
CA ASP A 121 25.92 1.50 34.23
C ASP A 121 25.79 0.06 33.67
N PRO A 122 26.76 -0.44 32.89
CA PRO A 122 26.70 -1.77 32.29
C PRO A 122 26.48 -2.92 33.28
N ALA A 123 26.84 -2.72 34.54
CA ALA A 123 26.69 -3.74 35.59
C ALA A 123 25.23 -3.90 36.08
N THR A 124 24.40 -2.87 35.87
CA THR A 124 23.01 -2.82 36.34
C THR A 124 21.98 -2.56 35.24
N LEU A 125 22.46 -2.31 34.04
CA LEU A 125 21.59 -2.03 32.87
C LEU A 125 20.84 -3.29 32.43
N ASP A 126 19.54 -3.26 32.55
CA ASP A 126 18.64 -4.28 31.99
C ASP A 126 18.59 -4.13 30.47
N TRP A 127 19.45 -4.84 29.76
CA TRP A 127 19.56 -4.87 28.32
C TRP A 127 19.03 -6.18 27.73
N ARG A 128 18.09 -6.11 26.83
CA ARG A 128 17.51 -7.21 26.07
C ARG A 128 17.72 -6.96 24.59
N CYS A 129 18.28 -7.94 23.85
CA CYS A 129 18.67 -7.78 22.46
C CYS A 129 17.47 -7.65 21.49
N ASN A 130 16.30 -8.06 21.94
CA ASN A 130 15.06 -8.03 21.14
C ASN A 130 13.86 -8.34 22.02
N LEU A 131 12.69 -7.83 21.64
CA LEU A 131 11.41 -8.07 22.30
C LEU A 131 10.31 -8.27 21.26
N VAL A 132 9.16 -8.82 21.67
CA VAL A 132 7.94 -8.90 20.86
C VAL A 132 6.74 -8.44 21.68
N ALA A 133 5.93 -7.56 21.06
CA ALA A 133 4.65 -7.07 21.55
C ALA A 133 3.51 -7.55 20.65
N ARG A 134 2.26 -7.43 21.13
CA ARG A 134 1.01 -7.72 20.41
C ARG A 134 0.04 -6.57 20.61
N SER A 135 -0.69 -6.26 19.54
CA SER A 135 -1.73 -5.22 19.50
C SER A 135 -2.91 -5.73 18.67
N GLY A 136 -4.11 -5.63 19.20
CA GLY A 136 -5.37 -5.82 18.47
C GLY A 136 -6.04 -4.50 18.13
N ASP A 137 -5.31 -3.39 18.17
CA ASP A 137 -5.85 -2.05 17.98
C ASP A 137 -6.00 -1.72 16.49
N HIS A 138 -7.23 -1.56 16.05
CA HIS A 138 -7.58 -1.19 14.68
C HIS A 138 -7.71 0.33 14.50
N ASN A 139 -7.88 1.11 15.58
CA ASN A 139 -7.96 2.56 15.51
C ASN A 139 -6.59 3.21 15.65
N LEU A 140 -5.89 3.37 14.55
CA LEU A 140 -4.56 3.97 14.54
C LEU A 140 -4.58 5.51 14.61
N ALA A 141 -5.74 6.15 14.47
CA ALA A 141 -5.86 7.61 14.44
C ALA A 141 -5.54 8.25 15.80
N ASP A 142 -5.81 7.57 16.90
CA ASP A 142 -5.51 8.02 18.26
C ASP A 142 -4.26 7.35 18.87
N GLY A 143 -3.58 6.50 18.11
CA GLY A 143 -2.38 5.78 18.50
C GLY A 143 -2.50 4.28 18.26
N MET A 144 -1.53 3.50 18.71
CA MET A 144 -1.58 2.04 18.73
C MET A 144 -1.34 1.54 20.15
N ASN A 145 -2.32 0.83 20.69
CA ASN A 145 -2.23 0.25 22.04
C ASN A 145 -1.48 -1.08 21.99
N ILE A 146 -0.46 -1.24 22.81
CA ILE A 146 0.18 -2.55 23.05
C ILE A 146 -0.62 -3.27 24.15
N ASP A 147 -1.26 -4.39 23.80
CA ASP A 147 -2.08 -5.16 24.72
C ASP A 147 -1.22 -6.05 25.60
N SER A 148 -0.25 -6.72 25.03
CA SER A 148 0.65 -7.64 25.71
C SER A 148 2.05 -7.66 25.13
N MET A 149 2.98 -8.20 25.90
CA MET A 149 4.34 -8.52 25.46
C MET A 149 4.70 -9.95 25.91
N ALA A 150 5.61 -10.59 25.18
CA ALA A 150 6.24 -11.82 25.66
C ALA A 150 7.00 -11.52 26.99
N THR A 151 6.74 -12.28 28.06
CA THR A 151 7.27 -11.99 29.39
C THR A 151 7.97 -13.19 30.04
N ASP A 152 9.02 -12.95 30.84
CA ASP A 152 9.69 -13.97 31.68
C ASP A 152 9.18 -13.94 33.12
N ARG A 153 8.59 -12.81 33.55
CA ARG A 153 7.98 -12.61 34.88
C ARG A 153 6.99 -11.44 34.79
N PRO A 154 6.05 -11.32 35.72
CA PRO A 154 5.09 -10.21 35.74
C PRO A 154 5.80 -8.85 35.67
N GLY A 155 5.34 -8.01 34.74
CA GLY A 155 5.85 -6.64 34.56
C GLY A 155 7.24 -6.55 33.90
N HIS A 156 7.70 -7.62 33.22
CA HIS A 156 8.98 -7.58 32.54
C HIS A 156 8.92 -8.32 31.19
N ALA A 157 9.11 -7.58 30.10
CA ALA A 157 9.21 -8.14 28.78
C ALA A 157 10.50 -8.96 28.63
N LYS A 158 10.39 -10.18 28.10
CA LYS A 158 11.55 -11.07 27.93
C LYS A 158 12.24 -10.90 26.57
N GLN A 159 13.53 -11.13 26.55
CA GLN A 159 14.26 -11.35 25.32
C GLN A 159 13.77 -12.63 24.63
N VAL A 160 13.34 -12.55 23.35
CA VAL A 160 12.77 -13.71 22.65
C VAL A 160 13.79 -14.48 21.81
N LEU A 161 14.80 -13.82 21.24
CA LEU A 161 15.93 -14.47 20.57
C LEU A 161 17.22 -14.30 21.37
N PRO A 162 17.95 -15.39 21.65
CA PRO A 162 19.20 -15.30 22.40
C PRO A 162 20.28 -14.56 21.59
N CYS A 163 21.14 -13.80 22.33
CA CYS A 163 22.34 -13.16 21.82
C CYS A 163 23.50 -13.40 22.81
N LYS A 164 24.75 -13.38 22.34
CA LYS A 164 25.93 -13.68 23.20
C LYS A 164 26.41 -12.49 24.00
N ARG A 165 26.19 -11.26 23.53
CA ARG A 165 26.69 -9.98 24.09
C ARG A 165 28.22 -9.92 24.13
N VAL A 166 28.85 -10.46 23.09
CA VAL A 166 30.31 -10.51 22.97
C VAL A 166 30.73 -9.79 21.69
N ASP A 167 31.43 -8.68 21.83
CA ASP A 167 31.97 -7.92 20.71
C ASP A 167 32.96 -8.77 19.88
N ASN A 168 32.88 -8.61 18.55
CA ASN A 168 33.62 -9.41 17.58
C ASN A 168 33.27 -10.93 17.53
N ASP A 169 32.26 -11.37 18.27
CA ASP A 169 31.59 -12.68 18.12
C ASP A 169 30.13 -12.47 17.73
N GLU A 170 29.22 -12.42 18.65
CA GLU A 170 27.83 -11.99 18.46
C GLU A 170 27.49 -10.98 19.57
N LEU A 171 27.50 -9.70 19.19
CA LEU A 171 27.21 -8.62 20.14
C LEU A 171 25.72 -8.55 20.47
N THR A 172 24.88 -8.58 19.43
CA THR A 172 23.42 -8.58 19.57
C THR A 172 22.77 -9.38 18.45
N THR A 173 21.48 -9.68 18.62
CA THR A 173 20.62 -10.30 17.60
C THR A 173 19.44 -9.36 17.35
N ILE A 174 19.37 -8.80 16.17
CA ILE A 174 18.39 -7.76 15.81
C ILE A 174 17.37 -8.31 14.83
N PRO A 175 16.06 -8.26 15.12
CA PRO A 175 14.99 -8.50 14.15
C PRO A 175 15.08 -7.52 12.99
N THR A 176 14.67 -7.96 11.79
CA THR A 176 14.65 -7.09 10.61
C THR A 176 13.34 -7.20 9.83
N ALA A 177 12.63 -8.32 9.90
CA ALA A 177 11.31 -8.52 9.30
C ALA A 177 10.51 -9.57 10.09
N GLY A 178 9.20 -9.56 9.91
CA GLY A 178 8.30 -10.60 10.42
C GLY A 178 7.19 -10.91 9.42
N ILE A 179 6.66 -12.14 9.48
CA ILE A 179 5.53 -12.57 8.65
C ILE A 179 4.84 -13.80 9.27
N SER A 180 3.56 -13.98 9.00
CA SER A 180 2.81 -15.20 9.34
C SER A 180 2.59 -16.06 8.11
N VAL A 181 2.71 -17.38 8.25
CA VAL A 181 2.27 -18.35 7.25
C VAL A 181 1.49 -19.45 7.96
N GLY A 182 0.22 -19.55 7.67
CA GLY A 182 -0.71 -20.33 8.48
C GLY A 182 -0.65 -19.87 9.94
N ASP A 183 -0.64 -20.79 10.88
CA ASP A 183 -0.58 -20.50 12.32
C ASP A 183 0.82 -20.10 12.84
N ARG A 184 1.85 -20.25 12.02
CA ARG A 184 3.25 -20.06 12.43
C ARG A 184 3.72 -18.66 12.14
N GLN A 185 4.38 -18.05 13.11
CA GLN A 185 5.05 -16.76 13.00
C GLN A 185 6.52 -16.96 12.61
N TYR A 186 7.02 -16.15 11.68
CA TYR A 186 8.41 -16.16 11.24
C TYR A 186 9.03 -14.78 11.44
N MET A 187 10.29 -14.75 11.84
CA MET A 187 11.06 -13.53 12.05
C MET A 187 12.42 -13.68 11.37
N HIS A 188 12.72 -12.79 10.44
CA HIS A 188 14.08 -12.63 9.94
C HIS A 188 14.88 -11.80 10.94
N TYR A 189 16.12 -12.22 11.22
CA TYR A 189 17.02 -11.54 12.14
C TYR A 189 18.46 -11.52 11.62
N MET A 190 19.25 -10.54 12.05
CA MET A 190 20.68 -10.50 11.82
C MET A 190 21.47 -10.79 13.12
N SER A 191 22.53 -11.60 13.01
CA SER A 191 23.55 -11.79 14.06
C SER A 191 24.60 -10.71 13.90
N VAL A 192 24.51 -9.66 14.70
CA VAL A 192 25.45 -8.53 14.65
C VAL A 192 26.75 -8.93 15.35
N ARG A 193 27.84 -8.92 14.60
CA ARG A 193 29.16 -9.21 15.08
C ARG A 193 29.74 -8.06 15.92
N ARG A 194 29.58 -6.83 15.39
CA ARG A 194 30.02 -5.59 16.02
C ARG A 194 29.44 -4.36 15.37
N TRP A 195 29.30 -3.29 16.07
CA TRP A 195 29.03 -1.96 15.54
C TRP A 195 30.31 -1.29 15.05
N SER A 196 30.21 -0.43 14.05
CA SER A 196 31.28 0.42 13.56
C SER A 196 31.29 1.78 14.31
N ALA A 197 32.41 2.47 14.30
CA ALA A 197 32.47 3.85 14.74
C ALA A 197 31.77 4.83 13.77
N LYS A 198 31.52 4.40 12.52
CA LYS A 198 30.76 5.14 11.52
C LYS A 198 29.27 4.83 11.72
N GLY A 199 28.46 5.87 11.88
CA GLY A 199 27.00 5.73 11.95
C GLY A 199 26.45 5.02 10.71
N GLY A 200 25.44 4.20 10.88
CA GLY A 200 24.84 3.41 9.79
C GLY A 200 25.66 2.22 9.29
N GLU A 201 26.80 1.92 9.93
CA GLU A 201 27.66 0.81 9.55
C GLU A 201 27.79 -0.20 10.69
N TRP A 202 27.60 -1.48 10.38
CA TRP A 202 27.85 -2.61 11.28
C TRP A 202 28.24 -3.85 10.48
N PHE A 203 28.71 -4.86 11.18
CA PHE A 203 29.16 -6.12 10.58
C PHE A 203 28.36 -7.28 11.16
N THR A 204 27.84 -8.14 10.28
CA THR A 204 27.07 -9.32 10.65
C THR A 204 27.86 -10.59 10.45
N ASN A 205 27.57 -11.61 11.24
CA ASN A 205 28.04 -12.97 11.01
C ASN A 205 27.19 -13.65 9.93
N TYR A 206 25.88 -13.53 10.08
CA TYR A 206 24.84 -14.07 9.20
C TYR A 206 23.51 -13.41 9.50
N SER A 207 22.56 -13.61 8.64
CA SER A 207 21.13 -13.45 8.93
C SER A 207 20.44 -14.81 8.90
N GLY A 208 19.25 -14.92 9.48
CA GLY A 208 18.52 -16.17 9.51
C GLY A 208 17.05 -15.99 9.83
N ILE A 209 16.31 -17.09 9.76
CA ILE A 209 14.90 -17.15 10.12
C ILE A 209 14.77 -17.81 11.51
N ALA A 210 13.94 -17.22 12.34
CA ALA A 210 13.41 -17.83 13.56
C ALA A 210 11.89 -18.00 13.40
N TYR A 211 11.30 -18.95 14.11
CA TYR A 211 9.87 -19.20 14.07
C TYR A 211 9.29 -19.37 15.47
N SER A 212 7.97 -19.14 15.57
CA SER A 212 7.17 -19.33 16.78
C SER A 212 5.86 -20.04 16.42
N ASP A 213 5.49 -21.06 17.19
CA ASP A 213 4.22 -21.79 17.07
C ASP A 213 3.21 -21.41 18.17
N ASP A 214 3.52 -20.40 18.98
CA ASP A 214 2.73 -19.96 20.13
C ASP A 214 2.51 -18.43 20.14
N ASN A 215 2.17 -17.89 18.99
CA ASN A 215 1.84 -16.48 18.80
C ASN A 215 2.95 -15.52 19.27
N GLY A 216 4.21 -15.84 18.96
CA GLY A 216 5.35 -14.99 19.30
C GLY A 216 5.78 -15.04 20.76
N GLU A 217 5.26 -15.98 21.58
CA GLU A 217 5.69 -16.11 22.97
C GLU A 217 7.07 -16.74 23.07
N ASN A 218 7.33 -17.83 22.35
CA ASN A 218 8.65 -18.48 22.32
C ASN A 218 9.13 -18.64 20.87
N TRP A 219 10.43 -18.48 20.68
CA TRP A 219 11.05 -18.47 19.35
C TRP A 219 12.21 -19.45 19.25
N VAL A 220 12.31 -20.11 18.10
CA VAL A 220 13.38 -21.02 17.74
C VAL A 220 14.16 -20.43 16.56
N LYS A 221 15.48 -20.17 16.74
CA LYS A 221 16.39 -19.84 15.63
C LYS A 221 16.61 -21.11 14.80
N ASP A 222 16.16 -21.11 13.55
CA ASP A 222 16.39 -22.24 12.65
C ASP A 222 17.90 -22.39 12.38
N ALA A 223 18.37 -23.64 12.31
CA ALA A 223 19.79 -23.91 12.13
C ALA A 223 20.25 -23.78 10.68
N ASP A 224 19.36 -24.03 9.74
CA ASP A 224 19.64 -24.17 8.32
C ASP A 224 19.21 -22.96 7.51
N ALA A 225 18.09 -22.32 7.85
CA ALA A 225 17.60 -21.12 7.18
C ALA A 225 18.45 -19.88 7.51
N ARG A 226 19.65 -19.82 6.91
CA ARG A 226 20.67 -18.79 7.19
C ARG A 226 21.39 -18.33 5.92
N TRP A 227 21.66 -17.03 5.88
CA TRP A 227 22.53 -16.39 4.88
C TRP A 227 23.85 -15.99 5.55
N GLN A 228 24.83 -16.88 5.46
CA GLN A 228 26.17 -16.62 6.02
C GLN A 228 26.78 -15.40 5.34
N ASN A 229 27.36 -14.50 6.12
CA ASN A 229 28.12 -13.42 5.55
C ASN A 229 29.54 -13.91 5.19
N ASP A 230 30.08 -13.38 4.11
CA ASP A 230 31.43 -13.71 3.67
C ASP A 230 32.49 -12.83 4.38
N ALA A 231 33.77 -13.13 4.15
CA ALA A 231 34.88 -12.39 4.74
C ALA A 231 34.94 -10.91 4.28
N GLY A 232 34.31 -10.59 3.16
CA GLY A 232 34.15 -9.22 2.61
C GLY A 232 32.86 -8.54 3.03
N PHE A 233 32.02 -9.22 3.79
CA PHE A 233 30.69 -8.74 4.19
C PHE A 233 29.78 -8.42 3.00
N GLY A 234 29.85 -9.22 1.95
CA GLY A 234 29.20 -8.99 0.65
C GLY A 234 27.84 -9.63 0.48
N ASN A 235 27.36 -10.46 1.44
CA ASN A 235 26.08 -11.12 1.30
C ASN A 235 24.93 -10.10 1.31
N LYS A 236 24.01 -10.25 0.35
CA LYS A 236 22.96 -9.29 0.00
C LYS A 236 21.70 -9.40 0.85
N PHE A 237 21.60 -10.37 1.74
CA PHE A 237 20.41 -10.69 2.52
C PHE A 237 20.69 -10.66 4.03
N GLN A 238 21.38 -9.62 4.51
CA GLN A 238 21.73 -9.49 5.93
C GLN A 238 20.70 -8.72 6.74
N MET A 239 19.97 -7.78 6.14
CA MET A 239 18.70 -7.26 6.62
C MET A 239 17.63 -7.61 5.58
N ALA A 240 16.37 -7.59 5.98
CA ALA A 240 15.28 -7.87 5.04
C ALA A 240 13.97 -7.17 5.42
N ALA A 241 13.10 -7.03 4.42
CA ALA A 241 11.65 -6.96 4.58
C ALA A 241 11.01 -8.21 3.98
N MET A 242 9.85 -8.61 4.49
CA MET A 242 9.09 -9.75 4.01
C MET A 242 7.73 -9.32 3.52
N LEU A 243 7.29 -9.88 2.39
CA LEU A 243 5.98 -9.65 1.79
C LEU A 243 5.42 -10.99 1.30
N LYS A 244 4.17 -11.27 1.63
CA LYS A 244 3.45 -12.45 1.15
C LYS A 244 2.63 -12.08 -0.08
N GLN A 245 2.80 -12.82 -1.18
CA GLN A 245 2.11 -12.56 -2.43
C GLN A 245 2.12 -13.78 -3.34
N GLY A 246 0.95 -14.15 -3.90
CA GLY A 246 0.83 -15.20 -4.93
C GLY A 246 1.42 -16.55 -4.51
N GLY A 247 1.18 -17.01 -3.27
CA GLY A 247 1.73 -18.27 -2.73
C GLY A 247 3.23 -18.26 -2.43
N TYR A 248 3.88 -17.07 -2.52
CA TYR A 248 5.29 -16.88 -2.20
C TYR A 248 5.47 -15.88 -1.07
N VAL A 249 6.53 -16.07 -0.29
CA VAL A 249 7.12 -15.01 0.53
C VAL A 249 8.28 -14.40 -0.23
N TYR A 250 8.17 -13.12 -0.53
CA TYR A 250 9.25 -12.29 -1.08
C TYR A 250 10.10 -11.74 0.06
N LEU A 251 11.42 -11.81 -0.10
CA LEU A 251 12.39 -11.30 0.84
C LEU A 251 13.23 -10.22 0.16
N TYR A 252 12.99 -8.96 0.52
CA TYR A 252 13.77 -7.81 0.05
C TYR A 252 15.00 -7.67 0.93
N GLY A 253 16.15 -8.04 0.41
CA GLY A 253 17.41 -8.11 1.17
C GLY A 253 18.31 -6.91 0.95
N THR A 254 19.04 -6.49 1.98
CA THR A 254 20.16 -5.55 1.86
C THR A 254 21.41 -6.14 2.50
N LYS A 255 22.58 -5.58 2.15
CA LYS A 255 23.83 -5.88 2.86
C LYS A 255 23.75 -5.34 4.30
N ASN A 256 24.67 -5.77 5.14
CA ASN A 256 24.82 -5.15 6.46
C ASN A 256 25.17 -3.66 6.36
N GLY A 257 24.61 -2.85 7.25
CA GLY A 257 24.68 -1.40 7.21
C GLY A 257 23.63 -0.77 6.27
N ARG A 258 23.60 0.56 6.17
CA ARG A 258 22.55 1.35 5.52
C ARG A 258 22.90 1.85 4.10
N PHE A 259 23.99 1.35 3.52
CA PHE A 259 24.59 1.95 2.30
C PHE A 259 24.46 1.04 1.07
N GLY A 260 23.81 -0.11 1.19
CA GLY A 260 23.60 -1.06 0.10
C GLY A 260 22.36 -0.76 -0.75
N ASP A 261 22.26 -1.51 -1.86
CA ASP A 261 21.04 -1.58 -2.67
C ASP A 261 20.06 -2.58 -2.03
N ALA A 262 18.78 -2.55 -2.47
CA ALA A 262 17.82 -3.61 -2.17
C ALA A 262 17.85 -4.68 -3.28
N TYR A 263 17.83 -5.94 -2.88
CA TYR A 263 17.81 -7.14 -3.72
C TYR A 263 16.57 -7.96 -3.39
N LEU A 264 16.16 -8.87 -4.27
CA LEU A 264 14.94 -9.63 -4.10
C LEU A 264 15.21 -11.14 -4.18
N SER A 265 14.59 -11.87 -3.26
CA SER A 265 14.40 -13.31 -3.37
C SER A 265 12.95 -13.68 -3.08
N ARG A 266 12.54 -14.89 -3.50
CA ARG A 266 11.24 -15.46 -3.14
C ARG A 266 11.38 -16.92 -2.76
N VAL A 267 10.43 -17.40 -1.96
CA VAL A 267 10.33 -18.79 -1.54
C VAL A 267 8.84 -19.17 -1.44
N PRO A 268 8.41 -20.39 -1.83
CA PRO A 268 7.04 -20.83 -1.57
C PRO A 268 6.70 -20.74 -0.08
N GLU A 269 5.51 -20.29 0.28
CA GLU A 269 5.11 -20.00 1.68
C GLU A 269 5.39 -21.17 2.63
N GLY A 270 5.09 -22.41 2.22
CA GLY A 270 5.35 -23.58 3.04
C GLY A 270 6.83 -23.97 3.24
N GLN A 271 7.78 -23.26 2.60
CA GLN A 271 9.20 -23.64 2.51
C GLN A 271 10.17 -22.58 3.06
N LEU A 272 9.70 -21.65 3.92
CA LEU A 272 10.56 -20.56 4.44
C LEU A 272 11.83 -21.07 5.15
N LEU A 273 11.77 -22.25 5.76
CA LEU A 273 12.93 -22.85 6.46
C LEU A 273 13.81 -23.71 5.55
N GLU A 274 13.53 -23.78 4.26
CA GLU A 274 14.29 -24.59 3.29
C GLU A 274 15.20 -23.69 2.43
N PRO A 275 16.49 -23.55 2.74
CA PRO A 275 17.40 -22.68 1.99
C PRO A 275 17.49 -22.98 0.49
N GLY A 276 17.33 -24.25 0.11
CA GLY A 276 17.35 -24.70 -1.29
C GLY A 276 16.12 -24.28 -2.10
N ALA A 277 15.04 -23.88 -1.44
CA ALA A 277 13.78 -23.46 -2.11
C ALA A 277 13.83 -21.99 -2.58
N TYR A 278 14.71 -21.17 -2.00
CA TYR A 278 14.83 -19.76 -2.36
C TYR A 278 15.30 -19.55 -3.79
N ARG A 279 14.69 -18.57 -4.45
CA ARG A 279 15.07 -18.11 -5.78
C ARG A 279 15.36 -16.61 -5.71
N TYR A 280 16.41 -16.17 -6.39
CA TYR A 280 16.95 -14.83 -6.34
C TYR A 280 16.77 -14.14 -7.69
N TRP A 281 16.26 -12.92 -7.68
CA TRP A 281 15.93 -12.15 -8.89
C TRP A 281 17.16 -11.57 -9.56
N THR A 282 17.29 -11.73 -10.88
CA THR A 282 18.43 -11.24 -11.68
C THR A 282 18.04 -10.16 -12.70
N GLY A 283 16.85 -9.56 -12.57
CA GLY A 283 16.36 -8.55 -13.52
C GLY A 283 15.54 -9.13 -14.68
N GLY A 284 15.35 -10.45 -14.73
CA GLY A 284 14.58 -11.15 -15.77
C GLY A 284 14.33 -12.61 -15.43
N ASP A 285 15.13 -13.17 -14.51
CA ASP A 285 15.08 -14.59 -14.16
C ASP A 285 15.23 -14.85 -12.66
N TRP A 286 14.72 -15.98 -12.19
CA TRP A 286 14.85 -16.48 -10.82
C TRP A 286 15.88 -17.60 -10.73
N VAL A 287 17.00 -17.35 -10.04
CA VAL A 287 18.14 -18.29 -9.93
C VAL A 287 18.34 -18.79 -8.49
N THR A 288 19.16 -19.81 -8.30
CA THR A 288 19.46 -20.38 -6.97
C THR A 288 20.64 -19.72 -6.27
N ASP A 289 21.45 -18.93 -6.96
CA ASP A 289 22.63 -18.27 -6.40
C ASP A 289 22.29 -16.88 -5.86
N SER A 290 22.35 -16.69 -4.55
CA SER A 290 22.08 -15.40 -3.89
C SER A 290 23.04 -14.28 -4.29
N TYR A 291 24.27 -14.60 -4.71
CA TYR A 291 25.25 -13.62 -5.17
C TYR A 291 24.93 -13.11 -6.60
N ALA A 292 24.14 -13.86 -7.37
CA ALA A 292 23.72 -13.45 -8.71
C ALA A 292 22.57 -12.42 -8.68
N ALA A 293 21.88 -12.24 -7.54
CA ALA A 293 20.79 -11.26 -7.43
C ALA A 293 21.23 -9.87 -7.90
N THR A 294 20.38 -9.20 -8.68
CA THR A 294 20.58 -7.80 -9.12
C THR A 294 19.73 -6.85 -8.27
N PRO A 295 20.12 -5.58 -8.12
CA PRO A 295 19.30 -4.61 -7.40
C PRO A 295 17.91 -4.46 -8.01
N VAL A 296 16.88 -4.46 -7.18
CA VAL A 296 15.51 -4.06 -7.55
C VAL A 296 15.26 -2.58 -7.21
N ALA A 297 15.95 -2.05 -6.20
CA ALA A 297 15.98 -0.62 -5.92
C ALA A 297 17.42 -0.19 -5.63
N GLY A 298 17.89 0.87 -6.30
CA GLY A 298 19.22 1.43 -6.08
C GLY A 298 19.34 2.09 -4.71
N GLY A 299 20.49 1.86 -4.07
CA GLY A 299 20.79 2.40 -2.74
C GLY A 299 21.09 3.90 -2.68
N PRO A 300 21.37 4.40 -1.48
CA PRO A 300 21.42 3.68 -0.20
C PRO A 300 20.05 3.29 0.34
N VAL A 301 19.92 2.05 0.82
CA VAL A 301 18.70 1.52 1.45
C VAL A 301 19.07 1.02 2.84
N GLY A 302 18.52 1.68 3.85
CA GLY A 302 18.66 1.29 5.27
C GLY A 302 17.59 0.28 5.70
N GLU A 303 17.10 0.40 6.92
CA GLU A 303 15.98 -0.41 7.42
C GLU A 303 14.76 -0.18 6.54
N LEU A 304 14.16 -1.26 6.04
CA LEU A 304 13.10 -1.21 5.06
C LEU A 304 11.88 -2.03 5.46
N SER A 305 10.74 -1.63 4.93
CA SER A 305 9.50 -2.41 4.92
C SER A 305 8.86 -2.35 3.54
N VAL A 306 8.15 -3.39 3.17
CA VAL A 306 7.42 -3.47 1.90
C VAL A 306 6.05 -4.05 2.17
N GLN A 307 5.01 -3.37 1.67
CA GLN A 307 3.62 -3.79 1.74
C GLN A 307 2.94 -3.49 0.40
N TYR A 308 1.82 -4.14 0.13
CA TYR A 308 0.91 -3.69 -0.90
C TYR A 308 -0.04 -2.66 -0.30
N SER A 309 -0.13 -1.50 -0.88
CA SER A 309 -1.12 -0.50 -0.48
C SER A 309 -2.38 -0.71 -1.32
N ARG A 310 -3.47 -1.07 -0.66
CA ARG A 310 -4.78 -1.21 -1.30
C ARG A 310 -5.23 0.14 -1.86
N TYR A 311 -5.08 1.21 -1.08
CA TYR A 311 -5.40 2.57 -1.50
C TYR A 311 -4.67 3.00 -2.78
N LEU A 312 -3.38 2.70 -2.92
CA LEU A 312 -2.62 3.04 -4.12
C LEU A 312 -2.78 2.01 -5.26
N GLY A 313 -3.33 0.82 -4.98
CA GLY A 313 -3.28 -0.31 -5.92
C GLY A 313 -1.84 -0.75 -6.26
N ARG A 314 -0.85 -0.47 -5.40
CA ARG A 314 0.58 -0.64 -5.69
C ARG A 314 1.36 -1.19 -4.51
N PHE A 315 2.50 -1.81 -4.80
CA PHE A 315 3.50 -2.13 -3.79
C PHE A 315 4.20 -0.86 -3.33
N VAL A 316 4.34 -0.72 -2.03
CA VAL A 316 5.02 0.40 -1.37
C VAL A 316 6.27 -0.14 -0.68
N MET A 317 7.42 0.45 -0.98
CA MET A 317 8.69 0.21 -0.28
C MET A 317 9.06 1.47 0.48
N MET A 318 9.13 1.40 1.80
CA MET A 318 9.55 2.49 2.67
C MET A 318 10.86 2.13 3.34
N TYR A 319 11.84 3.06 3.37
CA TYR A 319 13.14 2.81 3.96
C TYR A 319 13.87 4.08 4.37
N LEU A 320 14.89 3.91 5.22
CA LEU A 320 15.79 5.00 5.57
C LEU A 320 16.81 5.25 4.44
N ASP A 321 16.82 6.45 3.89
CA ASP A 321 17.90 7.02 3.10
C ASP A 321 18.86 7.75 4.04
N ASP A 322 19.82 7.02 4.65
CA ASP A 322 20.69 7.52 5.73
C ASP A 322 21.54 8.75 5.32
N PRO A 323 22.19 8.76 4.13
CA PRO A 323 22.90 9.96 3.67
C PRO A 323 21.98 11.15 3.40
N GLY A 324 20.75 10.92 2.96
CA GLY A 324 19.72 11.95 2.79
C GLY A 324 19.08 12.39 4.11
N GLY A 325 19.29 11.61 5.19
CA GLY A 325 18.72 11.87 6.49
C GLY A 325 17.20 11.84 6.51
N SER A 326 16.58 10.94 5.71
CA SER A 326 15.13 10.92 5.50
C SER A 326 14.61 9.50 5.41
N VAL A 327 13.37 9.28 5.84
CA VAL A 327 12.55 8.14 5.42
C VAL A 327 11.95 8.48 4.07
N VAL A 328 12.11 7.58 3.12
CA VAL A 328 11.60 7.73 1.75
C VAL A 328 10.69 6.57 1.39
N MET A 329 9.77 6.81 0.47
CA MET A 329 8.86 5.84 -0.12
C MET A 329 9.12 5.70 -1.62
N ARG A 330 8.90 4.51 -2.15
CA ARG A 330 8.82 4.20 -3.58
C ARG A 330 7.61 3.32 -3.82
N THR A 331 7.04 3.38 -5.00
CA THR A 331 5.93 2.54 -5.42
C THR A 331 6.30 1.67 -6.62
N SER A 332 5.61 0.55 -6.81
CA SER A 332 5.75 -0.32 -7.97
C SER A 332 4.47 -1.10 -8.23
N ALA A 333 4.18 -1.39 -9.48
CA ALA A 333 3.08 -2.26 -9.86
C ALA A 333 3.36 -3.74 -9.55
N THR A 334 4.62 -4.16 -9.49
CA THR A 334 5.02 -5.55 -9.23
C THR A 334 5.98 -5.65 -8.04
N PRO A 335 6.07 -6.82 -7.38
CA PRO A 335 7.03 -7.00 -6.28
C PRO A 335 8.50 -6.80 -6.67
N TRP A 336 8.85 -6.97 -7.93
CA TRP A 336 10.23 -6.88 -8.44
C TRP A 336 10.56 -5.55 -9.10
N GLY A 337 9.59 -4.62 -9.19
CA GLY A 337 9.79 -3.31 -9.84
C GLY A 337 9.32 -3.28 -11.31
N PRO A 338 9.58 -2.22 -12.05
CA PRO A 338 10.43 -1.09 -11.65
C PRO A 338 9.83 -0.28 -10.50
N TRP A 339 10.69 0.20 -9.60
CA TRP A 339 10.29 1.04 -8.48
C TRP A 339 10.41 2.52 -8.87
N SER A 340 9.43 3.33 -8.50
CA SER A 340 9.39 4.78 -8.75
C SER A 340 10.60 5.54 -8.19
N GLY A 341 10.71 6.82 -8.46
CA GLY A 341 11.61 7.75 -7.79
C GLY A 341 11.39 7.77 -6.27
N LYS A 342 12.37 8.26 -5.51
CA LYS A 342 12.25 8.45 -4.05
C LYS A 342 11.32 9.61 -3.75
N GLN A 343 10.35 9.41 -2.88
CA GLN A 343 9.50 10.44 -2.31
C GLN A 343 9.77 10.56 -0.81
N VAL A 344 9.99 11.77 -0.31
CA VAL A 344 10.33 11.99 1.10
C VAL A 344 9.06 11.91 1.95
N VAL A 345 9.02 10.92 2.85
CA VAL A 345 7.95 10.73 3.84
C VAL A 345 8.23 11.52 5.11
N ALA A 346 9.41 11.36 5.70
CA ALA A 346 9.82 12.09 6.91
C ALA A 346 11.27 12.56 6.79
N SER A 347 11.58 13.76 7.27
CA SER A 347 12.93 14.32 7.20
C SER A 347 13.59 14.44 8.57
N GLY A 348 14.92 14.36 8.61
CA GLY A 348 15.69 14.60 9.82
C GLY A 348 15.67 16.06 10.30
N ALA A 349 15.17 16.99 9.47
CA ALA A 349 14.92 18.37 9.89
C ALA A 349 13.69 18.42 10.83
N ASP A 350 12.66 17.65 10.53
CA ASP A 350 11.43 17.56 11.33
C ASP A 350 11.60 16.58 12.49
N TYR A 351 12.29 15.47 12.25
CA TYR A 351 12.52 14.38 13.22
C TYR A 351 14.01 14.06 13.34
N PRO A 352 14.79 14.82 14.13
CA PRO A 352 16.23 14.60 14.24
C PRO A 352 16.61 13.19 14.60
N GLN A 353 17.61 12.62 13.89
CA GLN A 353 18.14 11.26 14.13
C GLN A 353 17.08 10.16 13.95
N LEU A 354 16.13 10.36 13.02
CA LEU A 354 15.15 9.35 12.63
C LEU A 354 15.83 8.12 12.00
N TYR A 355 15.23 6.96 12.16
CA TYR A 355 15.57 5.72 11.46
C TYR A 355 14.49 4.66 11.65
N GLY A 356 14.58 3.58 10.89
CA GLY A 356 13.59 2.51 10.90
C GLY A 356 12.22 3.02 10.42
N SER A 357 11.69 2.39 9.39
CA SER A 357 10.40 2.75 8.84
C SER A 357 9.66 1.45 8.51
N PHE A 358 8.69 1.11 9.37
CA PHE A 358 7.98 -0.16 9.25
C PHE A 358 6.50 0.11 9.11
N ILE A 359 5.98 -0.15 7.89
CA ILE A 359 4.60 0.07 7.53
C ILE A 359 3.70 -0.82 8.39
N HIS A 360 2.61 -0.27 8.90
CA HIS A 360 1.59 -1.03 9.62
C HIS A 360 0.76 -1.82 8.61
N PRO A 361 0.71 -3.17 8.68
CA PRO A 361 0.09 -4.00 7.64
C PRO A 361 -1.37 -3.66 7.38
N TRP A 362 -2.19 -3.50 8.43
CA TRP A 362 -3.61 -3.20 8.25
C TRP A 362 -3.86 -1.82 7.62
N SER A 363 -3.00 -0.82 7.90
CA SER A 363 -3.16 0.47 7.24
C SER A 363 -2.78 0.43 5.76
N ALA A 364 -1.83 -0.42 5.37
CA ALA A 364 -1.52 -0.64 3.96
C ALA A 364 -2.63 -1.41 3.24
N ASP A 365 -3.31 -2.32 3.95
CA ASP A 365 -4.42 -3.12 3.44
C ASP A 365 -5.79 -2.43 3.57
N SER A 366 -5.83 -1.15 3.90
CA SER A 366 -7.03 -0.32 3.97
C SER A 366 -7.16 0.57 2.72
N ASN A 367 -8.37 1.00 2.42
CA ASN A 367 -8.63 2.00 1.38
C ASN A 367 -8.42 3.44 1.88
N SER A 368 -7.93 3.62 3.12
CA SER A 368 -7.62 4.92 3.68
C SER A 368 -6.44 5.59 2.98
N PRO A 369 -6.49 6.90 2.70
CA PRO A 369 -5.35 7.66 2.19
C PRO A 369 -4.22 7.79 3.21
N TYR A 370 -4.43 7.38 4.44
CA TYR A 370 -3.42 7.45 5.49
C TYR A 370 -2.67 6.13 5.63
N LEU A 371 -1.35 6.19 5.40
CA LEU A 371 -0.45 5.07 5.66
C LEU A 371 0.25 5.28 7.00
N TYR A 372 0.01 4.36 7.94
CA TYR A 372 0.64 4.39 9.26
C TYR A 372 1.92 3.55 9.26
N PHE A 373 2.92 4.00 10.01
CA PHE A 373 4.18 3.28 10.13
C PHE A 373 4.88 3.57 11.45
N ALA A 374 5.68 2.61 11.94
CA ALA A 374 6.56 2.83 13.06
C ALA A 374 7.86 3.50 12.60
N MET A 375 8.33 4.49 13.35
CA MET A 375 9.59 5.20 13.13
C MET A 375 10.34 5.37 14.47
N SER A 376 11.63 5.13 14.46
CA SER A 376 12.50 5.33 15.63
C SER A 376 13.25 6.65 15.57
N GLN A 377 13.55 7.19 16.72
CA GLN A 377 14.54 8.26 16.89
C GLN A 377 15.64 7.81 17.84
N TRP A 378 16.90 8.03 17.47
CA TRP A 378 18.04 7.69 18.30
C TRP A 378 18.03 8.42 19.66
N GLN A 379 17.48 9.62 19.71
CA GLN A 379 17.16 10.35 20.92
C GLN A 379 15.70 10.77 20.86
N PRO A 380 14.86 10.23 21.75
CA PRO A 380 15.10 9.59 23.07
C PRO A 380 15.34 8.07 23.04
N TYR A 381 15.56 7.41 21.91
CA TYR A 381 15.66 5.96 21.73
C TYR A 381 14.32 5.26 22.00
N ASN A 382 13.33 5.72 21.29
CA ASN A 382 11.95 5.18 21.34
C ASN A 382 11.32 5.12 19.96
N VAL A 383 10.26 4.32 19.88
CA VAL A 383 9.45 4.11 18.68
C VAL A 383 8.20 4.99 18.73
N PHE A 384 7.85 5.56 17.60
CA PHE A 384 6.68 6.42 17.41
C PHE A 384 5.82 5.88 16.29
N LEU A 385 4.50 5.95 16.44
CA LEU A 385 3.56 5.79 15.36
C LEU A 385 3.49 7.08 14.58
N MET A 386 3.69 6.99 13.30
CA MET A 386 3.63 8.07 12.32
C MET A 386 2.51 7.79 11.34
N ARG A 387 1.96 8.81 10.73
CA ARG A 387 1.10 8.67 9.55
C ARG A 387 1.56 9.60 8.44
N VAL A 388 1.34 9.19 7.20
CA VAL A 388 1.57 9.99 6.01
C VAL A 388 0.33 9.92 5.13
N ARG A 389 -0.08 11.04 4.54
CA ARG A 389 -1.17 11.06 3.59
C ARG A 389 -0.65 10.74 2.19
N LEU A 390 -1.34 9.87 1.49
CA LEU A 390 -1.02 9.42 0.14
C LEU A 390 -1.90 10.13 -0.89
N THR A 391 -1.45 10.17 -2.15
CA THR A 391 -2.21 10.63 -3.31
C THR A 391 -2.29 9.54 -4.36
N GLY A 392 -3.30 9.59 -5.21
CA GLY A 392 -3.39 8.75 -6.40
C GLY A 392 -3.92 7.35 -6.14
N GLY A 393 -4.64 7.15 -5.05
CA GLY A 393 -5.39 5.93 -4.79
C GLY A 393 -6.89 6.20 -4.91
N GLY A 394 -7.58 5.29 -5.47
CA GLY A 394 -9.01 5.23 -5.57
C GLY A 394 -9.34 4.06 -6.47
N MET A 395 -10.10 3.08 -5.97
CA MET A 395 -10.64 2.07 -6.85
C MET A 395 -11.71 2.71 -7.73
N ALA A 396 -11.65 2.50 -9.02
CA ALA A 396 -12.76 2.78 -9.92
C ALA A 396 -13.85 1.74 -9.60
N GLY A 397 -14.95 2.19 -9.07
CA GLY A 397 -16.06 1.33 -8.69
C GLY A 397 -16.86 2.03 -7.60
N GLY A 398 -17.72 2.94 -7.96
CA GLY A 398 -18.85 3.40 -7.19
C GLY A 398 -20.02 3.31 -8.13
N SER A 399 -20.94 2.42 -7.86
CA SER A 399 -22.25 2.48 -8.48
C SER A 399 -22.99 3.70 -7.94
N PRO A 400 -23.88 4.32 -8.70
CA PRO A 400 -24.88 5.24 -8.19
C PRO A 400 -25.58 4.68 -6.97
N ALA A 401 -26.03 5.52 -6.06
CA ALA A 401 -26.54 5.07 -4.77
C ALA A 401 -27.86 5.73 -4.39
N ASP A 402 -28.94 5.35 -5.05
CA ASP A 402 -30.30 5.77 -4.71
C ASP A 402 -30.86 4.90 -3.57
N PHE A 403 -30.54 5.23 -2.32
CA PHE A 403 -30.93 4.43 -1.17
C PHE A 403 -32.42 4.56 -0.80
N ASP A 404 -33.12 5.60 -1.21
CA ASP A 404 -34.55 5.79 -0.87
C ASP A 404 -35.53 5.60 -2.03
N GLY A 405 -35.02 5.35 -3.23
CA GLY A 405 -35.81 5.02 -4.42
C GLY A 405 -36.44 6.24 -5.07
N ASP A 406 -35.86 7.44 -4.90
CA ASP A 406 -36.39 8.69 -5.45
C ASP A 406 -35.76 9.08 -6.79
N GLN A 407 -34.87 8.25 -7.34
CA GLN A 407 -34.13 8.39 -8.61
C GLN A 407 -33.10 9.53 -8.55
N LYS A 408 -32.54 9.79 -7.39
CA LYS A 408 -31.36 10.63 -7.20
C LYS A 408 -30.38 9.90 -6.33
N ASP A 409 -29.14 9.92 -6.76
CA ASP A 409 -28.09 9.29 -5.99
C ASP A 409 -27.81 10.05 -4.69
N ASP A 410 -27.76 9.30 -3.63
CA ASP A 410 -27.42 9.73 -2.28
C ASP A 410 -25.93 9.56 -2.00
N VAL A 411 -25.46 10.02 -0.86
CA VAL A 411 -24.10 9.78 -0.41
C VAL A 411 -24.07 8.99 0.89
N VAL A 412 -23.12 8.07 1.00
CA VAL A 412 -22.93 7.21 2.18
C VAL A 412 -21.53 7.33 2.73
N THR A 413 -21.35 7.24 4.04
CA THR A 413 -20.07 7.12 4.69
C THR A 413 -20.03 5.97 5.69
N PHE A 414 -18.95 5.21 5.66
CA PHE A 414 -18.65 4.10 6.56
C PHE A 414 -17.52 4.53 7.48
N THR A 415 -17.76 4.54 8.79
CA THR A 415 -16.74 5.03 9.75
C THR A 415 -15.54 4.10 9.85
N GLN A 416 -15.72 2.82 9.57
CA GLN A 416 -14.65 1.79 9.58
C GLN A 416 -13.83 1.74 10.88
N ASP A 417 -14.35 2.33 11.96
CA ASP A 417 -13.80 2.23 13.31
C ASP A 417 -14.40 1.00 14.05
N ASP A 418 -14.13 0.86 15.34
CA ASP A 418 -14.68 -0.23 16.17
C ASP A 418 -16.21 -0.27 16.20
N ARG A 419 -16.89 0.84 15.87
CA ARG A 419 -18.35 0.93 15.79
C ARG A 419 -18.85 0.51 14.41
N ALA A 420 -18.09 0.85 13.36
CA ALA A 420 -18.46 0.62 11.98
C ALA A 420 -19.85 1.16 11.64
N ASP A 421 -20.13 2.38 12.12
CA ASP A 421 -21.40 3.07 11.87
C ASP A 421 -21.51 3.46 10.39
N VAL A 422 -22.71 3.41 9.83
CA VAL A 422 -22.98 3.87 8.46
C VAL A 422 -23.94 5.05 8.51
N TYR A 423 -23.58 6.13 7.83
CA TYR A 423 -24.40 7.33 7.72
C TYR A 423 -24.74 7.62 6.27
N VAL A 424 -25.94 8.13 6.01
CA VAL A 424 -26.42 8.53 4.68
C VAL A 424 -26.87 9.99 4.75
N ALA A 425 -26.57 10.73 3.68
CA ALA A 425 -27.17 12.03 3.41
C ALA A 425 -27.85 11.97 2.03
N ARG A 426 -29.20 12.14 2.02
CA ARG A 426 -30.00 11.95 0.82
C ARG A 426 -30.01 13.18 -0.04
N SER A 427 -29.99 12.97 -1.35
CA SER A 427 -30.09 14.07 -2.30
C SER A 427 -31.48 14.70 -2.31
N THR A 428 -31.49 16.01 -2.49
CA THR A 428 -32.69 16.82 -2.70
C THR A 428 -32.76 17.38 -4.13
N GLY A 429 -31.79 16.98 -4.98
CA GLY A 429 -31.59 17.49 -6.34
C GLY A 429 -30.92 18.85 -6.43
N ASP A 430 -30.66 19.50 -5.28
CA ASP A 430 -29.91 20.77 -5.22
C ASP A 430 -29.07 20.91 -3.94
N GLY A 431 -28.85 19.81 -3.22
CA GLY A 431 -28.08 19.66 -2.01
C GLY A 431 -28.38 18.32 -1.36
N PHE A 432 -27.61 17.94 -0.36
CA PHE A 432 -27.93 16.79 0.47
C PHE A 432 -28.72 17.21 1.70
N ASP A 433 -29.61 16.35 2.24
CA ASP A 433 -30.39 16.67 3.40
C ASP A 433 -29.46 16.82 4.61
N GLY A 434 -29.38 18.01 5.15
CA GLY A 434 -28.33 18.55 6.01
C GLY A 434 -28.19 17.94 7.39
N ARG A 435 -28.27 16.62 7.52
CA ARG A 435 -27.85 15.86 8.71
C ARG A 435 -27.49 14.45 8.31
N GLU A 436 -26.29 14.06 8.70
CA GLU A 436 -25.90 12.66 8.79
C GLU A 436 -26.96 11.88 9.57
N VAL A 437 -27.69 11.03 8.90
CA VAL A 437 -28.59 10.11 9.56
C VAL A 437 -27.91 8.75 9.63
N LYS A 438 -27.73 8.23 10.85
CA LYS A 438 -27.19 6.89 10.99
C LYS A 438 -28.20 5.86 10.51
N TRP A 439 -27.80 5.11 9.48
CA TRP A 439 -28.61 4.09 8.83
C TRP A 439 -28.27 2.67 9.27
N ASN A 440 -27.03 2.43 9.79
CA ASN A 440 -26.67 1.15 10.37
C ASN A 440 -25.70 1.34 11.56
N ASP A 441 -25.82 0.49 12.58
CA ASP A 441 -24.99 0.55 13.78
C ASP A 441 -23.69 -0.24 13.68
N HIS A 442 -23.54 -1.13 12.70
CA HIS A 442 -22.33 -1.92 12.50
C HIS A 442 -22.32 -2.60 11.13
N PHE A 443 -21.59 -2.03 10.16
CA PHE A 443 -21.40 -2.59 8.83
C PHE A 443 -20.06 -2.13 8.22
N ALA A 444 -19.39 -3.01 7.49
CA ALA A 444 -18.07 -2.77 6.87
C ALA A 444 -17.01 -2.25 7.86
N PRO A 445 -16.69 -2.97 8.93
CA PRO A 445 -15.61 -2.58 9.84
C PRO A 445 -14.27 -2.51 9.11
N GLY A 446 -13.29 -1.84 9.73
CA GLY A 446 -11.98 -1.58 9.12
C GLY A 446 -11.32 -2.82 8.51
N GLY A 447 -10.82 -2.66 7.29
CA GLY A 447 -10.22 -3.75 6.48
C GLY A 447 -11.20 -4.44 5.53
N GLU A 448 -12.48 -4.11 5.57
CA GLU A 448 -13.46 -4.55 4.59
C GLU A 448 -13.62 -3.49 3.48
N THR A 449 -14.13 -3.90 2.32
CA THR A 449 -14.43 -3.00 1.21
C THR A 449 -15.94 -2.88 1.05
N PRO A 450 -16.56 -1.74 1.42
CA PRO A 450 -17.96 -1.47 1.15
C PRO A 450 -18.15 -1.01 -0.30
N LEU A 451 -19.27 -1.42 -0.92
CA LEU A 451 -19.81 -0.93 -2.19
C LEU A 451 -21.35 -0.83 -2.08
N THR A 452 -21.98 -0.28 -3.11
CA THR A 452 -23.42 -0.03 -3.19
C THR A 452 -24.02 -0.65 -4.44
N GLY A 453 -25.31 -0.95 -4.42
CA GLY A 453 -26.08 -1.46 -5.55
C GLY A 453 -27.41 -2.05 -5.13
N ASP A 454 -28.37 -2.18 -6.07
CA ASP A 454 -29.67 -2.82 -5.82
C ASP A 454 -29.55 -4.35 -5.92
N PHE A 455 -29.08 -5.00 -4.84
CA PHE A 455 -28.83 -6.46 -4.84
C PHE A 455 -30.12 -7.28 -4.70
N ASN A 456 -31.26 -6.66 -4.40
CA ASN A 456 -32.50 -7.36 -4.14
C ASN A 456 -33.60 -7.05 -5.15
N GLY A 457 -33.40 -6.14 -6.09
CA GLY A 457 -34.31 -5.76 -7.16
C GLY A 457 -35.51 -4.90 -6.70
N ASP A 458 -35.37 -4.20 -5.55
CA ASP A 458 -36.45 -3.36 -5.02
C ASP A 458 -36.35 -1.89 -5.44
N ARG A 459 -35.33 -1.54 -6.25
CA ARG A 459 -35.01 -0.21 -6.77
C ARG A 459 -34.58 0.78 -5.70
N LYS A 460 -33.95 0.27 -4.67
CA LYS A 460 -33.23 1.04 -3.68
C LYS A 460 -31.88 0.36 -3.50
N ASP A 461 -30.84 1.14 -3.61
CA ASP A 461 -29.52 0.61 -3.45
C ASP A 461 -29.29 0.14 -1.99
N ASP A 462 -28.68 -0.99 -1.90
CA ASP A 462 -28.25 -1.64 -0.67
C ASP A 462 -26.77 -1.35 -0.42
N VAL A 463 -26.23 -1.80 0.69
CA VAL A 463 -24.80 -1.80 0.94
C VAL A 463 -24.26 -3.23 1.01
N VAL A 464 -23.15 -3.48 0.31
CA VAL A 464 -22.41 -4.73 0.34
C VAL A 464 -21.04 -4.52 0.97
N THR A 465 -20.48 -5.51 1.65
CA THR A 465 -19.09 -5.46 2.13
C THR A 465 -18.37 -6.77 1.87
N PHE A 466 -17.09 -6.66 1.46
CA PHE A 466 -16.18 -7.77 1.18
C PHE A 466 -15.14 -7.85 2.30
N THR A 467 -15.09 -8.97 3.01
CA THR A 467 -14.22 -9.13 4.19
C THR A 467 -12.76 -9.47 3.84
N HIS A 468 -12.48 -9.91 2.63
CA HIS A 468 -11.15 -10.25 2.06
C HIS A 468 -10.29 -11.26 2.84
N GLY A 469 -10.52 -11.49 4.11
CA GLY A 469 -9.74 -12.36 4.95
C GLY A 469 -9.74 -13.84 4.47
N ALA A 470 -9.32 -14.74 5.32
CA ALA A 470 -9.23 -16.16 4.97
C ALA A 470 -10.59 -16.78 4.57
N ASN A 471 -11.70 -16.21 5.05
CA ASN A 471 -13.05 -16.61 4.67
C ASN A 471 -13.52 -15.89 3.41
N ALA A 472 -13.15 -14.61 3.24
CA ALA A 472 -13.59 -13.73 2.16
C ALA A 472 -15.13 -13.73 2.02
N ASP A 473 -15.82 -13.64 3.16
CA ASP A 473 -17.28 -13.59 3.21
C ASP A 473 -17.79 -12.28 2.61
N VAL A 474 -18.96 -12.31 1.99
CA VAL A 474 -19.66 -11.12 1.50
C VAL A 474 -20.96 -10.96 2.28
N TYR A 475 -21.19 -9.76 2.79
CA TYR A 475 -22.41 -9.42 3.51
C TYR A 475 -23.15 -8.29 2.81
N VAL A 476 -24.49 -8.37 2.78
CA VAL A 476 -25.37 -7.34 2.24
C VAL A 476 -26.29 -6.85 3.37
N ALA A 477 -26.53 -5.55 3.44
CA ALA A 477 -27.54 -4.96 4.30
C ALA A 477 -28.51 -4.13 3.44
N ALA A 478 -29.72 -4.69 3.25
CA ALA A 478 -30.71 -4.11 2.37
C ALA A 478 -31.31 -2.81 2.93
N SER A 479 -31.57 -1.86 2.03
CA SER A 479 -32.23 -0.59 2.33
C SER A 479 -33.76 -0.75 2.45
N ASP A 480 -34.37 -0.05 3.41
CA ASP A 480 -35.82 0.14 3.46
C ASP A 480 -36.25 1.56 3.06
N GLY A 481 -35.33 2.34 2.50
CA GLY A 481 -35.49 3.74 2.15
C GLY A 481 -35.31 4.72 3.33
N LYS A 482 -34.86 4.23 4.49
CA LYS A 482 -34.64 5.04 5.71
C LYS A 482 -33.56 4.49 6.62
N SER A 483 -33.20 3.24 6.45
CA SER A 483 -32.15 2.55 7.18
C SER A 483 -31.72 1.28 6.45
N PHE A 484 -30.51 0.84 6.70
CA PHE A 484 -30.06 -0.48 6.26
C PHE A 484 -30.41 -1.54 7.31
N GLY A 485 -30.83 -2.70 6.84
CA GLY A 485 -31.08 -3.87 7.66
C GLY A 485 -29.81 -4.39 8.34
N THR A 486 -29.94 -5.46 9.09
CA THR A 486 -28.76 -6.17 9.63
C THR A 486 -28.05 -6.88 8.50
N GLY A 487 -26.74 -6.73 8.41
CA GLY A 487 -25.89 -7.42 7.44
C GLY A 487 -26.14 -8.93 7.43
N GLN A 488 -26.48 -9.47 6.28
CA GLN A 488 -26.71 -10.89 6.04
C GLN A 488 -25.59 -11.43 5.15
N LYS A 489 -25.06 -12.61 5.46
CA LYS A 489 -24.04 -13.21 4.61
C LYS A 489 -24.69 -13.77 3.33
N TRP A 490 -24.27 -13.25 2.19
CA TRP A 490 -24.77 -13.62 0.87
C TRP A 490 -23.80 -14.49 0.06
N HIS A 491 -22.49 -14.48 0.41
CA HIS A 491 -21.51 -15.37 -0.22
C HIS A 491 -20.46 -15.84 0.79
N ASP A 492 -19.99 -17.09 0.66
CA ASP A 492 -19.04 -17.69 1.59
C ASP A 492 -17.55 -17.41 1.24
N HIS A 493 -17.25 -17.10 -0.03
CA HIS A 493 -15.86 -16.87 -0.45
C HIS A 493 -15.79 -16.12 -1.77
N PHE A 494 -15.61 -14.80 -1.74
CA PHE A 494 -15.51 -13.95 -2.93
C PHE A 494 -14.58 -12.77 -2.68
N ALA A 495 -13.82 -12.36 -3.71
CA ALA A 495 -12.79 -11.33 -3.63
C ALA A 495 -11.78 -11.56 -2.49
N PRO A 496 -11.15 -12.77 -2.37
CA PRO A 496 -10.18 -13.04 -1.31
C PRO A 496 -8.91 -12.22 -1.46
N GLY A 497 -8.28 -11.93 -0.33
CA GLY A 497 -6.96 -11.32 -0.29
C GLY A 497 -6.93 -9.92 -0.90
N ARG A 498 -6.35 -9.78 -2.09
CA ARG A 498 -6.13 -8.49 -2.76
C ARG A 498 -6.91 -8.35 -4.07
N GLU A 499 -7.87 -9.19 -4.27
CA GLU A 499 -8.77 -9.04 -5.40
C GLU A 499 -9.55 -7.74 -5.26
N VAL A 500 -9.89 -7.14 -6.40
CA VAL A 500 -10.63 -5.88 -6.46
C VAL A 500 -12.09 -6.20 -6.79
N PRO A 501 -13.02 -6.06 -5.83
CA PRO A 501 -14.43 -6.20 -6.09
C PRO A 501 -15.00 -4.98 -6.80
N ALA A 502 -16.06 -5.19 -7.58
CA ALA A 502 -16.95 -4.16 -8.11
C ALA A 502 -18.38 -4.71 -8.16
N VAL A 503 -19.32 -3.86 -8.55
CA VAL A 503 -20.75 -4.14 -8.61
C VAL A 503 -21.28 -3.73 -9.99
N GLY A 504 -22.27 -4.45 -10.50
CA GLY A 504 -22.97 -4.12 -11.74
C GLY A 504 -23.97 -5.19 -12.13
N ASP A 505 -24.88 -4.89 -13.05
CA ASP A 505 -25.85 -5.83 -13.61
C ASP A 505 -25.23 -6.60 -14.79
N PHE A 506 -24.70 -7.80 -14.52
CA PHE A 506 -23.97 -8.59 -15.55
C PHE A 506 -24.87 -9.54 -16.34
N ASP A 507 -26.12 -9.78 -15.95
CA ASP A 507 -27.01 -10.65 -16.70
C ASP A 507 -28.27 -9.96 -17.22
N GLY A 508 -28.44 -8.66 -16.95
CA GLY A 508 -29.49 -7.78 -17.48
C GLY A 508 -30.84 -8.02 -16.83
N ASP A 509 -30.87 -8.53 -15.60
CA ASP A 509 -32.12 -8.78 -14.91
C ASP A 509 -32.59 -7.61 -14.05
N GLY A 510 -31.80 -6.53 -13.97
CA GLY A 510 -32.06 -5.32 -13.20
C GLY A 510 -31.75 -5.46 -11.72
N ILE A 511 -30.97 -6.45 -11.35
CA ILE A 511 -30.46 -6.68 -9.99
C ILE A 511 -28.94 -6.66 -10.06
N ASP A 512 -28.29 -5.89 -9.19
CA ASP A 512 -26.84 -5.80 -9.21
C ASP A 512 -26.17 -7.10 -8.69
N ASP A 513 -25.13 -7.46 -9.40
CA ASP A 513 -24.26 -8.60 -9.15
C ASP A 513 -22.92 -8.17 -8.55
N ILE A 514 -22.09 -9.13 -8.20
CA ILE A 514 -20.71 -8.86 -7.76
C ILE A 514 -19.68 -9.46 -8.71
N ILE A 515 -18.64 -8.68 -8.97
CA ILE A 515 -17.49 -9.05 -9.80
C ILE A 515 -16.21 -8.90 -8.98
N THR A 516 -15.20 -9.69 -9.28
CA THR A 516 -13.86 -9.50 -8.71
C THR A 516 -12.76 -9.71 -9.75
N PHE A 517 -11.75 -8.85 -9.69
CA PHE A 517 -10.54 -8.90 -10.51
C PHE A 517 -9.39 -9.45 -9.67
N SER A 518 -8.90 -10.66 -10.01
CA SER A 518 -7.90 -11.33 -9.18
C SER A 518 -6.53 -10.63 -9.20
N ARG A 519 -6.20 -9.93 -10.28
CA ARG A 519 -5.02 -9.10 -10.46
C ARG A 519 -3.66 -9.78 -10.24
N GLU A 520 -3.65 -11.08 -9.97
CA GLU A 520 -2.44 -11.88 -9.81
C GLU A 520 -1.88 -12.31 -11.18
N ASP A 521 -0.94 -13.24 -11.21
CA ASP A 521 -0.29 -13.71 -12.44
C ASP A 521 -1.27 -14.18 -13.53
N THR A 522 -2.52 -14.51 -13.18
CA THR A 522 -3.58 -14.92 -14.11
C THR A 522 -4.54 -13.78 -14.48
N ALA A 523 -4.66 -12.75 -13.63
CA ALA A 523 -5.60 -11.64 -13.78
C ALA A 523 -7.01 -12.09 -14.20
N ASP A 524 -7.48 -13.17 -13.58
CA ASP A 524 -8.79 -13.75 -13.83
C ASP A 524 -9.91 -12.84 -13.32
N VAL A 525 -11.04 -12.85 -13.99
CA VAL A 525 -12.25 -12.13 -13.58
C VAL A 525 -13.34 -13.14 -13.24
N TYR A 526 -13.92 -12.99 -12.05
CA TYR A 526 -15.02 -13.83 -11.57
C TYR A 526 -16.26 -12.98 -11.31
N VAL A 527 -17.43 -13.49 -11.69
CA VAL A 527 -18.75 -12.90 -11.44
C VAL A 527 -19.58 -13.87 -10.60
N ALA A 528 -20.35 -13.35 -9.67
CA ALA A 528 -21.35 -14.10 -8.92
C ALA A 528 -22.68 -13.34 -8.98
N LEU A 529 -23.64 -13.91 -9.72
CA LEU A 529 -24.96 -13.33 -9.97
C LEU A 529 -25.82 -13.36 -8.71
N SER A 530 -26.60 -12.30 -8.50
CA SER A 530 -27.60 -12.22 -7.44
C SER A 530 -28.88 -12.95 -7.84
N ASP A 531 -29.58 -13.53 -6.86
CA ASP A 531 -30.94 -14.05 -7.03
C ASP A 531 -31.98 -13.23 -6.24
N GLY A 532 -31.58 -12.02 -5.80
CA GLY A 532 -32.38 -11.14 -4.94
C GLY A 532 -32.37 -11.51 -3.45
N GLY A 533 -31.55 -12.48 -3.04
CA GLY A 533 -31.44 -12.94 -1.66
C GLY A 533 -30.10 -13.56 -1.31
N ALA A 534 -29.28 -13.90 -2.30
CA ALA A 534 -27.93 -14.38 -2.15
C ALA A 534 -27.19 -14.29 -3.48
N PHE A 535 -25.86 -14.23 -3.42
CA PHE A 535 -25.03 -14.36 -4.63
C PHE A 535 -24.78 -15.85 -4.93
N GLY A 536 -24.86 -16.21 -6.22
CA GLY A 536 -24.52 -17.53 -6.73
C GLY A 536 -23.02 -17.85 -6.57
N ALA A 537 -22.61 -19.04 -7.00
CA ALA A 537 -21.20 -19.39 -6.98
C ALA A 537 -20.41 -18.53 -7.97
N GLY A 538 -19.29 -17.97 -7.55
CA GLY A 538 -18.38 -17.23 -8.41
C GLY A 538 -17.95 -18.05 -9.63
N GLN A 539 -18.18 -17.54 -10.82
CA GLN A 539 -17.82 -18.17 -12.10
C GLN A 539 -16.76 -17.32 -12.80
N LYS A 540 -15.77 -17.96 -13.38
CA LYS A 540 -14.76 -17.24 -14.17
C LYS A 540 -15.33 -16.85 -15.52
N TRP A 541 -15.38 -15.53 -15.77
CA TRP A 541 -15.92 -14.95 -17.00
C TRP A 541 -14.84 -14.42 -17.94
N HIS A 542 -13.62 -14.17 -17.43
CA HIS A 542 -12.48 -13.78 -18.28
C HIS A 542 -11.15 -14.32 -17.71
N ASP A 543 -10.21 -14.59 -18.63
CA ASP A 543 -8.83 -14.98 -18.32
C ASP A 543 -7.89 -13.81 -18.59
N ASP A 544 -7.18 -13.15 -17.81
CA ASP A 544 -6.21 -12.09 -18.09
C ASP A 544 -6.82 -10.74 -18.46
N PHE A 545 -7.46 -10.06 -17.47
CA PHE A 545 -7.97 -8.71 -17.61
C PHE A 545 -7.55 -7.84 -16.42
N ALA A 546 -7.17 -6.58 -16.67
CA ALA A 546 -6.74 -5.60 -15.69
C ALA A 546 -5.67 -6.13 -14.71
N PRO A 547 -4.51 -6.66 -15.18
CA PRO A 547 -3.44 -7.08 -14.31
C PRO A 547 -2.89 -5.93 -13.44
N TRP A 548 -2.09 -6.22 -12.46
CA TRP A 548 -1.60 -5.39 -11.34
C TRP A 548 -1.43 -3.88 -11.55
N ALA A 549 -1.01 -3.43 -12.72
CA ALA A 549 -0.74 -2.02 -12.98
C ALA A 549 -1.95 -1.25 -13.54
N GLN A 550 -3.05 -1.94 -13.78
CA GLN A 550 -4.22 -1.37 -14.44
C GLN A 550 -5.35 -1.13 -13.43
N PHE A 551 -6.20 -0.16 -13.71
CA PHE A 551 -7.41 0.12 -12.94
C PHE A 551 -8.60 -0.54 -13.63
N PRO A 552 -9.26 -1.52 -12.99
CA PRO A 552 -10.51 -2.06 -13.47
C PRO A 552 -11.67 -1.12 -13.13
N ALA A 553 -12.65 -1.05 -14.01
CA ALA A 553 -13.93 -0.43 -13.78
C ALA A 553 -15.03 -1.26 -14.47
N VAL A 554 -16.28 -0.95 -14.17
CA VAL A 554 -17.48 -1.60 -14.66
C VAL A 554 -18.42 -0.54 -15.21
N GLY A 555 -19.17 -0.84 -16.25
CA GLY A 555 -20.23 0.00 -16.78
C GLY A 555 -20.68 -0.48 -18.16
N ASP A 556 -21.92 -0.16 -18.55
CA ASP A 556 -22.52 -0.49 -19.84
C ASP A 556 -22.02 0.48 -20.93
N VAL A 557 -20.83 0.20 -21.50
CA VAL A 557 -20.20 1.13 -22.46
C VAL A 557 -20.73 1.02 -23.88
N ASP A 558 -21.49 -0.04 -24.20
CA ASP A 558 -22.10 -0.22 -25.54
C ASP A 558 -23.64 -0.13 -25.56
N GLY A 559 -24.27 0.11 -24.39
CA GLY A 559 -25.68 0.40 -24.24
C GLY A 559 -26.59 -0.81 -24.46
N ASP A 560 -26.09 -2.02 -24.25
CA ASP A 560 -26.88 -3.25 -24.46
C ASP A 560 -27.62 -3.70 -23.20
N GLY A 561 -27.42 -3.01 -22.08
CA GLY A 561 -28.04 -3.26 -20.78
C GLY A 561 -27.32 -4.32 -19.96
N LEU A 562 -26.08 -4.67 -20.32
CA LEU A 562 -25.21 -5.55 -19.57
C LEU A 562 -23.92 -4.80 -19.23
N ASP A 563 -23.57 -4.75 -17.99
CA ASP A 563 -22.30 -4.13 -17.59
C ASP A 563 -21.08 -4.84 -18.16
N ASP A 564 -20.19 -4.03 -18.72
CA ASP A 564 -18.90 -4.40 -19.30
C ASP A 564 -17.75 -4.22 -18.32
N ILE A 565 -16.55 -4.66 -18.70
CA ILE A 565 -15.34 -4.39 -17.92
C ILE A 565 -14.37 -3.49 -18.68
N VAL A 566 -13.89 -2.47 -17.97
CA VAL A 566 -12.98 -1.45 -18.48
C VAL A 566 -11.65 -1.51 -17.72
N ALA A 567 -10.53 -1.39 -18.40
CA ALA A 567 -9.21 -1.35 -17.79
C ALA A 567 -8.42 -0.13 -18.25
N PHE A 568 -8.02 0.71 -17.32
CA PHE A 568 -7.11 1.83 -17.56
C PHE A 568 -5.67 1.38 -17.27
N THR A 569 -4.79 1.41 -18.28
CA THR A 569 -3.45 0.84 -18.12
C THR A 569 -2.56 1.63 -17.17
N GLN A 570 -2.71 2.94 -17.13
CA GLN A 570 -1.92 3.85 -16.28
C GLN A 570 -0.41 3.59 -16.36
N ASP A 571 0.04 3.17 -17.53
CA ASP A 571 1.46 2.97 -17.87
C ASP A 571 1.94 4.06 -18.84
N ALA A 572 3.05 3.86 -19.52
CA ALA A 572 3.57 4.83 -20.49
C ALA A 572 2.64 5.09 -21.70
N SER A 573 1.68 4.20 -21.99
CA SER A 573 0.70 4.35 -23.07
C SER A 573 -0.60 5.01 -22.60
N ASN A 574 -1.02 4.75 -21.36
CA ASN A 574 -2.29 5.18 -20.79
C ASN A 574 -3.50 4.76 -21.64
N ASP A 575 -3.41 3.56 -22.17
CA ASP A 575 -4.47 2.99 -23.01
C ASP A 575 -5.70 2.61 -22.16
N VAL A 576 -6.88 2.67 -22.74
CA VAL A 576 -8.10 2.11 -22.15
C VAL A 576 -8.52 0.89 -22.97
N TYR A 577 -8.71 -0.23 -22.29
CA TYR A 577 -9.20 -1.47 -22.86
C TYR A 577 -10.61 -1.77 -22.33
N VAL A 578 -11.46 -2.30 -23.19
CA VAL A 578 -12.82 -2.76 -22.87
C VAL A 578 -12.93 -4.23 -23.25
N ALA A 579 -13.62 -5.01 -22.47
CA ALA A 579 -14.11 -6.32 -22.84
C ALA A 579 -15.61 -6.37 -22.61
N LEU A 580 -16.37 -6.43 -23.72
CA LEU A 580 -17.83 -6.41 -23.69
C LEU A 580 -18.40 -7.69 -23.09
N ASN A 581 -19.48 -7.55 -22.38
CA ASN A 581 -20.24 -8.67 -21.83
C ASN A 581 -21.04 -9.35 -22.94
N GLU A 582 -20.82 -10.65 -23.15
CA GLU A 582 -21.52 -11.46 -24.16
C GLU A 582 -22.68 -12.30 -23.56
N GLY A 583 -23.16 -11.93 -22.39
CA GLY A 583 -24.21 -12.67 -21.66
C GLY A 583 -23.66 -13.94 -21.00
N GLY A 584 -22.93 -13.80 -19.89
CA GLY A 584 -22.35 -14.89 -19.11
C GLY A 584 -20.84 -15.11 -19.29
N LYS A 585 -20.17 -14.21 -19.98
CA LYS A 585 -18.71 -14.11 -20.07
C LYS A 585 -18.35 -12.77 -20.75
N PHE A 586 -17.14 -12.29 -20.50
CA PHE A 586 -16.60 -11.16 -21.24
C PHE A 586 -15.89 -11.60 -22.53
N GLY A 587 -16.02 -10.82 -23.58
CA GLY A 587 -15.39 -11.02 -24.89
C GLY A 587 -13.87 -10.74 -24.86
N ALA A 588 -13.23 -10.80 -26.03
CA ALA A 588 -11.82 -10.48 -26.12
C ALA A 588 -11.58 -8.97 -25.92
N PRO A 589 -10.64 -8.56 -25.06
CA PRO A 589 -10.36 -7.15 -24.84
C PRO A 589 -9.91 -6.43 -26.12
N TYR A 590 -10.41 -5.22 -26.32
CA TYR A 590 -9.96 -4.34 -27.39
C TYR A 590 -9.59 -2.96 -26.84
N LYS A 591 -8.70 -2.27 -27.52
CA LYS A 591 -8.31 -0.93 -27.13
C LYS A 591 -9.39 0.07 -27.56
N ALA A 592 -10.05 0.68 -26.58
CA ALA A 592 -11.13 1.63 -26.77
C ALA A 592 -10.65 3.09 -26.79
N HIS A 593 -9.48 3.39 -26.18
CA HIS A 593 -8.85 4.73 -26.22
C HIS A 593 -7.32 4.63 -26.18
N ASP A 594 -6.62 5.54 -26.90
CA ASP A 594 -5.15 5.53 -26.99
C ASP A 594 -4.44 6.24 -25.84
N HIS A 595 -5.07 7.15 -25.12
CA HIS A 595 -4.42 7.90 -24.03
C HIS A 595 -5.46 8.58 -23.14
N PHE A 596 -5.78 7.96 -21.99
CA PHE A 596 -6.74 8.51 -21.03
C PHE A 596 -6.39 8.07 -19.61
N ALA A 597 -6.67 8.91 -18.62
CA ALA A 597 -6.40 8.67 -17.22
C ALA A 597 -4.95 8.21 -16.93
N PRO A 598 -3.92 9.00 -17.25
CA PRO A 598 -2.53 8.67 -16.93
C PRO A 598 -2.31 8.40 -15.43
N GLU A 599 -1.17 7.78 -15.12
CA GLU A 599 -0.79 7.44 -13.74
C GLU A 599 -0.96 8.64 -12.78
N GLY A 600 -1.69 8.42 -11.69
CA GLY A 600 -2.00 9.45 -10.69
C GLY A 600 -3.36 10.13 -10.88
N GLU A 601 -4.03 9.91 -12.00
CA GLU A 601 -5.40 10.32 -12.20
C GLU A 601 -6.39 9.26 -11.69
N ARG A 602 -7.61 9.66 -11.45
CA ARG A 602 -8.67 8.81 -10.87
C ARG A 602 -9.79 8.63 -11.89
N PRO A 603 -9.79 7.51 -12.66
CA PRO A 603 -10.83 7.23 -13.63
C PRO A 603 -12.14 6.78 -12.98
N ARG A 604 -13.24 7.04 -13.68
CA ARG A 604 -14.60 6.56 -13.41
C ARG A 604 -15.30 6.23 -14.73
N VAL A 605 -16.38 5.46 -14.64
CA VAL A 605 -17.23 5.08 -15.76
C VAL A 605 -18.67 5.42 -15.38
N ALA A 606 -19.38 6.18 -16.21
CA ALA A 606 -20.80 6.53 -16.03
C ALA A 606 -21.31 7.26 -17.27
N ASP A 607 -22.61 7.19 -17.54
CA ASP A 607 -23.29 7.97 -18.60
C ASP A 607 -23.43 9.44 -18.15
N VAL A 608 -22.47 10.30 -18.53
CA VAL A 608 -22.48 11.72 -18.12
C VAL A 608 -23.27 12.61 -19.09
N ASN A 609 -23.80 12.06 -20.18
CA ASN A 609 -24.51 12.81 -21.20
C ASN A 609 -25.95 12.32 -21.48
N GLY A 610 -26.38 11.23 -20.81
CA GLY A 610 -27.73 10.68 -20.89
C GLY A 610 -28.06 9.99 -22.22
N ASP A 611 -27.03 9.49 -22.91
CA ASP A 611 -27.25 8.82 -24.22
C ASP A 611 -27.39 7.30 -24.12
N GLY A 612 -27.23 6.77 -22.92
CA GLY A 612 -27.35 5.34 -22.59
C GLY A 612 -26.08 4.53 -22.83
N PHE A 613 -24.94 5.18 -23.04
CA PHE A 613 -23.62 4.57 -23.08
C PHE A 613 -22.77 5.13 -21.95
N ASP A 614 -22.19 4.29 -21.14
CA ASP A 614 -21.29 4.76 -20.11
C ASP A 614 -19.99 5.32 -20.70
N ASP A 615 -19.65 6.52 -20.25
CA ASP A 615 -18.48 7.29 -20.64
C ASP A 615 -17.32 7.08 -19.69
N VAL A 616 -16.11 7.49 -20.08
CA VAL A 616 -14.97 7.51 -19.16
C VAL A 616 -14.66 8.92 -18.68
N VAL A 617 -14.57 9.09 -17.38
CA VAL A 617 -14.27 10.33 -16.69
C VAL A 617 -12.93 10.20 -15.95
N THR A 618 -12.08 11.21 -15.97
CA THR A 618 -10.87 11.20 -15.15
C THR A 618 -10.65 12.51 -14.40
N PHE A 619 -10.25 12.41 -13.15
CA PHE A 619 -9.92 13.53 -12.27
C PHE A 619 -8.40 13.62 -12.14
N THR A 620 -7.82 14.72 -12.62
CA THR A 620 -6.37 14.88 -12.69
C THR A 620 -5.72 15.14 -11.32
N GLY A 621 -6.49 15.66 -10.35
CA GLY A 621 -5.93 16.07 -9.06
C GLY A 621 -4.94 17.23 -9.21
N GLY A 622 -4.01 17.37 -8.26
CA GLY A 622 -2.97 18.39 -8.28
C GLY A 622 -3.49 19.83 -8.16
N GLU A 623 -2.66 20.79 -8.63
CA GLU A 623 -3.03 22.21 -8.59
C GLU A 623 -4.05 22.59 -9.67
N ALA A 624 -4.10 21.85 -10.78
CA ALA A 624 -5.06 22.09 -11.85
C ALA A 624 -6.42 21.48 -11.50
N ALA A 625 -6.42 20.26 -10.98
CA ALA A 625 -7.60 19.50 -10.60
C ALA A 625 -8.69 19.53 -11.72
N ASP A 626 -8.25 19.36 -12.96
CA ASP A 626 -9.14 19.35 -14.13
C ASP A 626 -9.91 18.01 -14.21
N VAL A 627 -11.10 18.04 -14.79
CA VAL A 627 -11.87 16.85 -15.09
C VAL A 627 -11.97 16.70 -16.60
N TYR A 628 -11.58 15.54 -17.11
CA TYR A 628 -11.70 15.18 -18.52
C TYR A 628 -12.70 14.05 -18.71
N VAL A 629 -13.44 14.12 -19.81
CA VAL A 629 -14.43 13.12 -20.22
C VAL A 629 -14.10 12.67 -21.64
N ALA A 630 -14.22 11.39 -21.91
CA ALA A 630 -14.23 10.86 -23.27
C ALA A 630 -15.50 10.03 -23.46
N LEU A 631 -16.42 10.57 -24.29
CA LEU A 631 -17.74 9.99 -24.53
C LEU A 631 -17.64 8.70 -25.31
N SER A 632 -18.45 7.71 -24.95
CA SER A 632 -18.62 6.47 -25.71
C SER A 632 -19.46 6.70 -26.95
N ASP A 633 -19.22 5.94 -28.00
CA ASP A 633 -20.09 5.83 -29.18
C ASP A 633 -20.68 4.41 -29.33
N GLY A 634 -20.62 3.63 -28.26
CA GLY A 634 -21.00 2.21 -28.20
C GLY A 634 -19.93 1.25 -28.75
N ALA A 635 -18.75 1.76 -29.10
CA ALA A 635 -17.64 0.93 -29.61
C ALA A 635 -16.28 1.40 -29.14
N VAL A 636 -16.04 2.71 -29.07
CA VAL A 636 -14.80 3.32 -28.59
C VAL A 636 -15.10 4.64 -27.90
N PHE A 637 -14.19 5.09 -27.06
CA PHE A 637 -14.27 6.40 -26.44
C PHE A 637 -13.70 7.48 -27.37
N GLY A 638 -14.39 8.60 -27.47
CA GLY A 638 -13.96 9.79 -28.21
C GLY A 638 -12.70 10.43 -27.64
N GLY A 639 -12.23 11.51 -28.25
CA GLY A 639 -11.08 12.24 -27.71
C GLY A 639 -11.42 12.94 -26.39
N GLY A 640 -10.60 12.77 -25.38
CA GLY A 640 -10.78 13.37 -24.05
C GLY A 640 -10.94 14.89 -24.12
N GLN A 641 -12.02 15.41 -23.54
CA GLN A 641 -12.35 16.84 -23.47
C GLN A 641 -12.42 17.28 -22.02
N LYS A 642 -11.93 18.49 -21.73
CA LYS A 642 -12.05 19.04 -20.39
C LYS A 642 -13.47 19.54 -20.14
N TRP A 643 -14.13 18.97 -19.12
CA TRP A 643 -15.50 19.29 -18.73
C TRP A 643 -15.59 20.15 -17.48
N ALA A 644 -14.58 20.13 -16.61
CA ALA A 644 -14.50 21.07 -15.49
C ALA A 644 -13.06 21.53 -15.22
N ASP A 645 -12.96 22.78 -14.76
CA ASP A 645 -11.74 23.35 -14.19
C ASP A 645 -11.82 23.23 -12.66
N PHE A 646 -10.75 22.79 -12.02
CA PHE A 646 -10.59 22.78 -10.56
C PHE A 646 -11.72 22.06 -9.80
N PHE A 647 -11.75 20.73 -9.91
CA PHE A 647 -12.63 19.87 -9.14
C PHE A 647 -11.85 18.67 -8.59
N ALA A 648 -12.09 18.30 -7.34
CA ALA A 648 -11.41 17.23 -6.63
C ALA A 648 -9.88 17.34 -6.66
N PRO A 649 -9.29 18.43 -6.13
CA PRO A 649 -7.84 18.54 -5.97
C PRO A 649 -7.28 17.40 -5.11
N ASP A 650 -5.94 17.28 -5.09
CA ASP A 650 -5.28 16.24 -4.31
C ASP A 650 -5.80 16.19 -2.87
N GLY A 651 -6.17 14.99 -2.45
CA GLY A 651 -6.67 14.72 -1.12
C GLY A 651 -8.18 14.79 -0.97
N GLU A 652 -8.90 15.02 -2.04
CA GLU A 652 -10.33 14.84 -2.12
C GLU A 652 -10.69 13.53 -2.83
N PHE A 653 -11.91 13.04 -2.66
CA PHE A 653 -12.37 11.74 -3.13
C PHE A 653 -13.53 11.94 -4.11
N PRO A 654 -13.27 11.91 -5.44
CA PRO A 654 -14.31 12.09 -6.44
C PRO A 654 -15.02 10.78 -6.81
N TYR A 655 -16.34 10.91 -7.04
CA TYR A 655 -17.19 9.88 -7.61
C TYR A 655 -18.10 10.49 -8.68
N VAL A 656 -18.86 9.63 -9.36
CA VAL A 656 -19.84 9.97 -10.37
C VAL A 656 -21.20 9.38 -9.98
N GLY A 657 -22.29 10.04 -10.33
CA GLY A 657 -23.66 9.58 -10.06
C GLY A 657 -24.68 10.67 -10.43
N ASP A 658 -25.94 10.31 -10.60
CA ASP A 658 -27.02 11.25 -10.93
C ASP A 658 -27.59 11.88 -9.66
N TYR A 659 -26.92 12.90 -9.12
CA TYR A 659 -27.32 13.51 -7.85
C TYR A 659 -28.49 14.49 -7.97
N ASP A 660 -28.79 15.02 -9.16
CA ASP A 660 -29.93 15.93 -9.35
C ASP A 660 -31.18 15.26 -9.97
N GLY A 661 -31.04 14.01 -10.40
CA GLY A 661 -32.14 13.19 -10.92
C GLY A 661 -32.53 13.54 -12.37
N ASP A 662 -31.60 14.09 -13.15
CA ASP A 662 -31.88 14.49 -14.53
C ASP A 662 -31.52 13.40 -15.56
N GLY A 663 -30.94 12.30 -15.12
CA GLY A 663 -30.53 11.15 -15.93
C GLY A 663 -29.14 11.27 -16.54
N ASN A 664 -28.36 12.28 -16.15
CA ASN A 664 -26.95 12.39 -16.53
C ASN A 664 -26.11 12.27 -15.27
N ALA A 665 -25.08 11.44 -15.29
CA ALA A 665 -24.21 11.32 -14.14
C ALA A 665 -23.42 12.62 -13.89
N ASP A 666 -23.48 13.11 -12.68
CA ASP A 666 -22.78 14.26 -12.12
C ASP A 666 -21.44 13.86 -11.51
N ILE A 667 -20.70 14.84 -11.00
CA ILE A 667 -19.49 14.59 -10.23
C ILE A 667 -19.61 15.12 -8.80
N VAL A 668 -19.22 14.28 -7.82
CA VAL A 668 -19.17 14.62 -6.40
C VAL A 668 -17.73 14.50 -5.90
N THR A 669 -17.35 15.30 -4.90
CA THR A 669 -16.08 15.13 -4.19
C THR A 669 -16.22 15.34 -2.70
N PHE A 670 -15.56 14.49 -1.91
CA PHE A 670 -15.50 14.56 -0.45
C PHE A 670 -14.12 15.07 -0.03
N THR A 671 -14.08 16.09 0.81
CA THR A 671 -12.80 16.71 1.19
C THR A 671 -12.02 15.95 2.25
N HIS A 672 -12.66 15.11 3.06
CA HIS A 672 -12.07 14.30 4.14
C HIS A 672 -11.07 15.08 5.03
N ASN A 673 -11.31 16.36 5.20
CA ASN A 673 -10.53 17.24 6.09
C ASN A 673 -11.35 17.62 7.34
N ASP A 674 -10.87 18.54 8.16
CA ASP A 674 -11.57 19.00 9.38
C ASP A 674 -12.95 19.62 9.09
N LEU A 675 -13.23 20.04 7.85
CA LEU A 675 -14.51 20.58 7.42
C LEU A 675 -15.43 19.50 6.87
N ALA A 676 -14.87 18.43 6.30
CA ALA A 676 -15.58 17.32 5.67
C ALA A 676 -16.70 17.79 4.73
N ASP A 677 -16.36 18.78 3.90
CA ASP A 677 -17.31 19.36 2.93
C ASP A 677 -17.51 18.43 1.74
N VAL A 678 -18.73 18.42 1.20
CA VAL A 678 -19.07 17.72 -0.04
C VAL A 678 -19.43 18.73 -1.12
N TYR A 679 -18.79 18.63 -2.27
CA TYR A 679 -19.07 19.49 -3.44
C TYR A 679 -19.60 18.64 -4.59
N VAL A 680 -20.56 19.19 -5.33
CA VAL A 680 -21.13 18.60 -6.55
C VAL A 680 -21.05 19.59 -7.70
N ASN A 681 -20.67 19.11 -8.89
CA ASN A 681 -20.87 19.78 -10.15
C ASN A 681 -21.83 18.93 -10.99
N VAL A 682 -22.95 19.51 -11.41
CA VAL A 682 -23.93 18.78 -12.19
C VAL A 682 -23.55 18.75 -13.68
N SER A 683 -23.84 17.64 -14.34
CA SER A 683 -23.66 17.54 -15.79
C SER A 683 -24.66 18.44 -16.52
N ASN A 684 -24.26 19.02 -17.63
CA ASN A 684 -25.18 19.69 -18.51
C ASN A 684 -25.70 18.78 -19.64
N GLY A 685 -25.40 17.48 -19.55
CA GLY A 685 -25.79 16.45 -20.52
C GLY A 685 -25.15 16.63 -21.91
N ARG A 686 -24.01 17.37 -22.01
CA ARG A 686 -23.48 17.71 -23.33
C ARG A 686 -21.96 17.87 -23.41
N ASP A 687 -21.40 18.82 -22.67
CA ASP A 687 -20.00 19.24 -22.87
C ASP A 687 -19.35 19.83 -21.60
N GLY A 688 -19.97 19.67 -20.42
CA GLY A 688 -19.39 20.21 -19.19
C GLY A 688 -20.16 19.93 -17.92
N PHE A 689 -19.44 19.88 -16.82
CA PHE A 689 -19.98 19.94 -15.46
C PHE A 689 -20.04 21.40 -15.00
N VAL A 690 -21.18 21.80 -14.45
CA VAL A 690 -21.50 23.19 -14.13
C VAL A 690 -21.97 23.34 -12.67
N ASP A 691 -22.10 24.59 -12.22
CA ASP A 691 -22.68 24.96 -10.93
C ASP A 691 -21.98 24.36 -9.70
N GLY A 692 -20.66 24.17 -9.79
CA GLY A 692 -19.85 23.68 -8.68
C GLY A 692 -20.13 24.40 -7.37
N ARG A 693 -20.79 23.73 -6.43
CA ARG A 693 -21.17 24.28 -5.13
C ARG A 693 -21.09 23.23 -4.04
N LYS A 694 -21.00 23.69 -2.83
CA LYS A 694 -21.05 22.82 -1.65
C LYS A 694 -22.49 22.37 -1.43
N TRP A 695 -22.68 21.05 -1.38
CA TRP A 695 -23.97 20.41 -1.14
C TRP A 695 -24.13 19.92 0.29
N HIS A 696 -23.00 19.67 1.02
CA HIS A 696 -23.05 19.31 2.44
C HIS A 696 -21.89 19.94 3.21
N ASP A 697 -22.12 20.31 4.49
CA ASP A 697 -21.14 20.99 5.33
C ASP A 697 -20.29 20.06 6.20
N PHE A 698 -20.63 18.81 6.38
CA PHE A 698 -19.90 17.92 7.29
C PHE A 698 -20.30 16.46 7.02
N PHE A 699 -19.60 15.80 6.09
CA PHE A 699 -19.87 14.43 5.70
C PHE A 699 -18.61 13.75 5.14
N GLY A 700 -18.32 12.52 5.58
CA GLY A 700 -17.11 11.81 5.20
C GLY A 700 -15.87 12.38 5.89
N LEU A 701 -15.68 12.04 7.16
CA LEU A 701 -14.52 12.48 7.94
C LEU A 701 -13.24 11.76 7.49
N ALA A 702 -12.11 12.32 7.89
CA ALA A 702 -10.82 11.66 7.66
C ALA A 702 -10.80 10.26 8.30
N GLY A 703 -10.50 9.24 7.48
CA GLY A 703 -10.47 7.84 7.89
C GLY A 703 -11.76 7.06 7.65
N GLU A 704 -12.82 7.72 7.20
CA GLU A 704 -14.04 7.08 6.75
C GLU A 704 -13.93 6.71 5.26
N THR A 705 -14.73 5.76 4.81
CA THR A 705 -14.92 5.46 3.39
C THR A 705 -16.23 6.07 2.94
N THR A 706 -16.20 6.88 1.87
CA THR A 706 -17.36 7.51 1.24
C THR A 706 -17.65 6.88 -0.13
N LEU A 707 -18.92 6.81 -0.49
CA LEU A 707 -19.40 6.45 -1.82
C LEU A 707 -20.54 7.39 -2.19
#